data_953dd54dbad07393ff3a18554b046355
#
_entry.id   953dd54dbad07393ff3a18554b046355
#
_cell.length_a   1.000
_cell.length_b   1.000
_cell.length_c   1.000
_cell.angle_alpha   90.00
_cell.angle_beta   90.00
_cell.angle_gamma   90.00
#
_symmetry.space_group_name_H-M   'P 1'
#
loop_
_entity.id
_entity.type
_entity.pdbx_description
1 polymer ?
#
loop_
_entity_poly.entity_id
_entity_poly.type
_entity_poly.pdbx_seq_one_letter_code
_entity_poly.pdbx_strand_id
1 'polypeptide(L)'
;MTTSTVRRRGLGAWLLDGLTDDSGSHQGPHAAKVEKTNSWWRVMCLTGVDYFSTLGYQPAIAAVAAGLLSPLATVVLVLLTLFGALPVYRRVARESFRGEGSIAMLERLLPWWGGKLFVLVLLGFAVTDFMITITLSAADATAHAVENPFAPSWFHGNEVVITLVLVALLAAVFLRGFKEAINIAVVLVAVFLVLNAIVIVVSIGHVAQNAVVVTDWWAALTAQHGNPVVMVGIALIVFPKLALGLSGFETGVAVMPQISGKPGDTEANPAGRIRGAQRLLTTAAIIMSTFLITSSIVTTFLIPQEQFKSGGEANGRALAYLAHEYLGPAFGTIYDISTICILWFAGASAMAGLLNLVPRYLPRYGMAPQWARAVRPLVIVFSLIAFVITIVFQADVDAQGGAYATGVLVLITSASVAVTLSALHKKQRKRTIGFGVIAIVFVYTTITNVFERPDGVRIAALFILGILVVSIVSRVQRSFQLRATSVTLDAAAQDFVLADADAYDQVLIVANEPDDGSASEYKQKISEERRDSGIPSRRPVIFLEVYPTDSSNFEEDLEVRGVVRHGNRVLQVTSGNIPNTIATVLLAIRDLTGTVPDIYFEWTEGNPISNMFKYLITGGGEVAPVTREVLRRAESQRSRRPDVHVS
;
A
#
# COMPACT_ATOMS: atom_id res chain seq x y z
N MET A 1 2.26 -47.63 -15.79
CA MET A 1 2.70 -46.56 -16.74
C MET A 1 1.51 -45.68 -17.02
N THR A 2 1.32 -44.62 -16.27
CA THR A 2 0.29 -43.61 -16.49
C THR A 2 0.96 -42.40 -17.13
N THR A 3 0.74 -42.23 -18.41
CA THR A 3 1.17 -41.05 -19.18
C THR A 3 0.43 -39.84 -18.68
N SER A 4 1.12 -38.92 -17.98
CA SER A 4 0.63 -37.61 -17.66
C SER A 4 0.51 -36.79 -18.95
N THR A 5 -0.71 -36.64 -19.45
CA THR A 5 -1.01 -35.67 -20.51
C THR A 5 -0.76 -34.26 -19.97
N VAL A 6 0.30 -33.62 -20.45
CA VAL A 6 0.57 -32.20 -20.27
C VAL A 6 -0.59 -31.43 -20.93
N ARG A 7 -1.60 -31.07 -20.17
CA ARG A 7 -2.66 -30.17 -20.60
C ARG A 7 -2.00 -28.83 -20.96
N ARG A 8 -1.95 -28.45 -22.23
CA ARG A 8 -1.58 -27.10 -22.66
C ARG A 8 -2.50 -26.12 -21.92
N ARG A 9 -1.97 -25.43 -20.93
CA ARG A 9 -2.70 -24.38 -20.21
C ARG A 9 -3.03 -23.27 -21.20
N GLY A 10 -4.31 -22.97 -21.45
CA GLY A 10 -4.74 -21.85 -22.28
C GLY A 10 -4.25 -20.52 -21.69
N LEU A 11 -4.18 -19.47 -22.52
CA LEU A 11 -3.75 -18.12 -22.11
C LEU A 11 -4.43 -17.65 -20.83
N GLY A 12 -5.72 -17.91 -20.65
CA GLY A 12 -6.47 -17.56 -19.44
C GLY A 12 -5.97 -18.27 -18.18
N ALA A 13 -5.64 -19.57 -18.27
CA ALA A 13 -5.09 -20.33 -17.14
C ALA A 13 -3.67 -19.87 -16.79
N TRP A 14 -2.87 -19.44 -17.77
CA TRP A 14 -1.57 -18.84 -17.54
C TRP A 14 -1.69 -17.47 -16.88
N LEU A 15 -2.64 -16.63 -17.33
CA LEU A 15 -2.84 -15.29 -16.79
C LEU A 15 -3.28 -15.32 -15.32
N LEU A 16 -4.16 -16.26 -14.97
CA LEU A 16 -4.76 -16.42 -13.65
C LEU A 16 -4.05 -17.48 -12.79
N ASP A 17 -2.81 -17.83 -13.11
CA ASP A 17 -1.98 -18.75 -12.34
C ASP A 17 -1.77 -18.19 -10.92
N GLY A 18 -2.09 -19.01 -9.91
CA GLY A 18 -2.10 -18.58 -8.49
C GLY A 18 -3.49 -18.29 -7.92
N LEU A 19 -4.56 -18.21 -8.75
CA LEU A 19 -5.95 -18.13 -8.25
C LEU A 19 -6.56 -19.51 -7.97
N THR A 20 -6.04 -20.57 -8.56
CA THR A 20 -6.62 -21.92 -8.55
C THR A 20 -5.93 -22.90 -7.59
N ASP A 21 -4.87 -22.51 -6.90
CA ASP A 21 -4.12 -23.40 -6.01
C ASP A 21 -4.71 -23.54 -4.60
N ASP A 22 -5.82 -22.88 -4.29
CA ASP A 22 -6.47 -22.89 -2.97
C ASP A 22 -7.65 -23.86 -2.81
N SER A 23 -7.79 -24.86 -3.68
CA SER A 23 -8.89 -25.85 -3.54
C SER A 23 -8.61 -26.98 -2.54
N GLY A 24 -7.78 -26.77 -1.54
CA GLY A 24 -7.44 -27.85 -0.60
C GLY A 24 -6.95 -27.48 0.80
N SER A 25 -6.70 -26.23 1.10
CA SER A 25 -6.35 -25.83 2.46
C SER A 25 -7.17 -24.60 2.87
N HIS A 26 -7.94 -24.73 3.95
CA HIS A 26 -8.60 -23.62 4.65
C HIS A 26 -7.57 -22.68 5.34
N GLN A 27 -6.49 -22.36 4.65
CA GLN A 27 -5.56 -21.33 5.05
C GLN A 27 -5.99 -20.07 4.32
N GLY A 28 -6.59 -19.14 5.06
CA GLY A 28 -6.97 -17.82 4.54
C GLY A 28 -5.80 -17.10 3.84
N PRO A 29 -6.04 -15.99 3.14
CA PRO A 29 -5.03 -15.24 2.36
C PRO A 29 -3.82 -14.75 3.17
N HIS A 30 -3.79 -15.06 4.46
CA HIS A 30 -2.72 -14.79 5.42
C HIS A 30 -1.89 -16.01 5.82
N ALA A 31 -2.07 -17.17 5.19
CA ALA A 31 -1.10 -18.26 5.33
C ALA A 31 0.25 -17.74 4.84
N ALA A 32 1.06 -17.33 5.79
CA ALA A 32 2.38 -16.76 5.54
C ALA A 32 3.19 -17.81 4.76
N LYS A 33 3.39 -17.59 3.45
CA LYS A 33 4.56 -18.14 2.79
C LYS A 33 5.72 -17.78 3.70
N VAL A 34 6.45 -18.78 4.22
CA VAL A 34 7.66 -18.55 5.01
C VAL A 34 8.62 -17.79 4.10
N GLU A 35 8.56 -16.47 4.13
CA GLU A 35 9.47 -15.61 3.38
C GLU A 35 10.86 -15.84 3.95
N LYS A 36 11.82 -16.08 3.06
CA LYS A 36 13.23 -16.22 3.46
C LYS A 36 13.67 -14.91 4.07
N THR A 37 13.88 -14.88 5.36
CA THR A 37 14.38 -13.70 6.06
C THR A 37 15.87 -13.51 5.83
N ASN A 38 16.29 -12.24 5.76
CA ASN A 38 17.66 -11.82 5.52
C ASN A 38 18.14 -10.84 6.60
N SER A 39 19.45 -10.65 6.71
CA SER A 39 20.01 -9.65 7.61
C SER A 39 19.56 -8.24 7.19
N TRP A 40 19.33 -7.35 8.16
CA TRP A 40 18.81 -5.99 7.95
C TRP A 40 19.60 -5.17 6.93
N TRP A 41 20.91 -5.32 6.83
CA TRP A 41 21.75 -4.58 5.88
C TRP A 41 21.56 -5.07 4.43
N ARG A 42 21.29 -6.35 4.20
CA ARG A 42 20.95 -6.86 2.85
C ARG A 42 19.56 -6.38 2.42
N VAL A 43 18.61 -6.37 3.36
CA VAL A 43 17.28 -5.83 3.11
C VAL A 43 17.36 -4.32 2.89
N MET A 44 18.29 -3.61 3.58
CA MET A 44 18.57 -2.19 3.32
C MET A 44 19.01 -1.96 1.88
N CYS A 45 19.86 -2.80 1.31
CA CYS A 45 20.27 -2.66 -0.09
C CYS A 45 19.09 -2.94 -1.04
N LEU A 46 18.20 -3.87 -0.72
CA LEU A 46 17.03 -4.17 -1.54
C LEU A 46 16.07 -2.96 -1.65
N THR A 47 15.77 -2.30 -0.54
CA THR A 47 14.96 -1.06 -0.55
C THR A 47 15.79 0.15 -0.94
N GLY A 48 17.08 0.09 -0.69
CA GLY A 48 18.04 1.15 -0.98
C GLY A 48 18.24 1.39 -2.47
N VAL A 49 17.92 0.43 -3.34
CA VAL A 49 17.95 0.69 -4.79
C VAL A 49 17.02 1.83 -5.18
N ASP A 50 15.85 1.92 -4.57
CA ASP A 50 14.89 3.01 -4.75
C ASP A 50 15.40 4.29 -4.05
N TYR A 51 15.87 4.18 -2.81
CA TYR A 51 16.29 5.33 -2.02
C TYR A 51 17.60 5.95 -2.51
N PHE A 52 18.63 5.13 -2.78
CA PHE A 52 19.96 5.63 -3.22
C PHE A 52 19.98 6.06 -4.68
N SER A 53 19.15 5.48 -5.56
CA SER A 53 19.03 5.89 -6.95
C SER A 53 18.63 7.37 -7.10
N THR A 54 17.98 7.93 -6.09
CA THR A 54 17.62 9.35 -6.02
C THR A 54 18.84 10.27 -6.18
N LEU A 55 20.06 9.81 -5.84
CA LEU A 55 21.29 10.55 -6.11
C LEU A 55 21.56 10.79 -7.59
N GLY A 56 20.99 9.99 -8.49
CA GLY A 56 21.12 10.19 -9.93
C GLY A 56 20.57 11.56 -10.37
N TYR A 57 19.37 11.90 -9.91
CA TYR A 57 18.61 13.07 -10.36
C TYR A 57 18.46 14.18 -9.31
N GLN A 58 18.47 13.88 -8.01
CA GLN A 58 18.18 14.85 -6.94
C GLN A 58 19.13 16.07 -6.92
N PRO A 59 20.45 15.95 -7.13
CA PRO A 59 21.33 17.12 -7.14
C PRO A 59 21.01 18.11 -8.28
N ALA A 60 20.63 17.59 -9.47
CA ALA A 60 20.22 18.43 -10.59
C ALA A 60 18.88 19.13 -10.31
N ILE A 61 17.88 18.38 -9.80
CA ILE A 61 16.58 18.95 -9.39
C ILE A 61 16.77 20.03 -8.32
N ALA A 62 17.67 19.81 -7.35
CA ALA A 62 17.97 20.80 -6.33
C ALA A 62 18.59 22.07 -6.92
N ALA A 63 19.51 21.92 -7.88
CA ALA A 63 20.15 23.05 -8.57
C ALA A 63 19.13 23.86 -9.41
N VAL A 64 18.23 23.18 -10.12
CA VAL A 64 17.13 23.84 -10.88
C VAL A 64 16.17 24.56 -9.93
N ALA A 65 15.77 23.93 -8.84
CA ALA A 65 14.74 24.45 -7.93
C ALA A 65 15.24 25.60 -7.05
N ALA A 66 16.48 25.52 -6.57
CA ALA A 66 17.05 26.44 -5.57
C ALA A 66 18.24 27.27 -6.08
N GLY A 67 18.76 26.98 -7.27
CA GLY A 67 19.90 27.70 -7.84
C GLY A 67 21.11 27.71 -6.88
N LEU A 68 21.67 28.89 -6.62
CA LEU A 68 22.80 29.07 -5.68
C LEU A 68 22.44 28.69 -4.23
N LEU A 69 21.16 28.66 -3.86
CA LEU A 69 20.68 28.23 -2.52
C LEU A 69 20.57 26.70 -2.38
N SER A 70 20.87 25.93 -3.42
CA SER A 70 20.72 24.47 -3.41
C SER A 70 21.38 23.78 -2.19
N PRO A 71 22.64 24.12 -1.78
CA PRO A 71 23.24 23.53 -0.59
C PRO A 71 22.44 23.83 0.69
N LEU A 72 21.98 25.06 0.86
CA LEU A 72 21.18 25.46 2.03
C LEU A 72 19.82 24.76 2.07
N ALA A 73 19.12 24.72 0.94
CA ALA A 73 17.85 24.01 0.83
C ALA A 73 18.01 22.50 1.07
N THR A 74 19.12 21.90 0.62
CA THR A 74 19.46 20.50 0.88
C THR A 74 19.76 20.26 2.36
N VAL A 75 20.42 21.18 3.06
CA VAL A 75 20.61 21.09 4.52
C VAL A 75 19.26 21.08 5.26
N VAL A 76 18.32 21.95 4.86
CA VAL A 76 16.96 21.95 5.43
C VAL A 76 16.28 20.60 5.20
N LEU A 77 16.37 20.06 3.98
CA LEU A 77 15.84 18.74 3.66
C LEU A 77 16.45 17.64 4.52
N VAL A 78 17.76 17.63 4.70
CA VAL A 78 18.48 16.63 5.52
C VAL A 78 18.10 16.75 7.00
N LEU A 79 17.96 17.96 7.53
CA LEU A 79 17.48 18.16 8.90
C LEU A 79 16.07 17.60 9.07
N LEU A 80 15.18 17.84 8.10
CA LEU A 80 13.82 17.27 8.11
C LEU A 80 13.84 15.75 7.96
N THR A 81 14.76 15.20 7.18
CA THR A 81 14.97 13.75 7.05
C THR A 81 15.37 13.12 8.37
N LEU A 82 16.41 13.63 9.01
CA LEU A 82 16.99 13.03 10.22
C LEU A 82 16.18 13.28 11.48
N PHE A 83 15.59 14.47 11.63
CA PHE A 83 14.86 14.88 12.82
C PHE A 83 13.34 14.85 12.67
N GLY A 84 12.84 14.77 11.44
CA GLY A 84 11.41 14.65 11.12
C GLY A 84 11.02 13.24 10.67
N ALA A 85 11.35 12.85 9.45
CA ALA A 85 10.92 11.59 8.86
C ALA A 85 11.47 10.35 9.59
N LEU A 86 12.76 10.32 9.90
CA LEU A 86 13.40 9.18 10.56
C LEU A 86 12.76 8.82 11.93
N PRO A 87 12.55 9.76 12.88
CA PRO A 87 11.86 9.44 14.14
C PRO A 87 10.43 8.94 13.93
N VAL A 88 9.69 9.51 12.96
CA VAL A 88 8.34 9.07 12.61
C VAL A 88 8.36 7.62 12.15
N TYR A 89 9.17 7.29 11.14
CA TYR A 89 9.21 5.94 10.58
C TYR A 89 9.83 4.89 11.52
N ARG A 90 10.75 5.29 12.40
CA ARG A 90 11.19 4.40 13.51
C ARG A 90 10.05 4.07 14.46
N ARG A 91 9.08 4.96 14.64
CA ARG A 91 7.87 4.71 15.43
C ARG A 91 6.88 3.86 14.65
N VAL A 92 6.66 4.15 13.36
CA VAL A 92 5.84 3.30 12.47
C VAL A 92 6.36 1.87 12.48
N ALA A 93 7.66 1.64 12.29
CA ALA A 93 8.28 0.32 12.33
C ALA A 93 8.03 -0.44 13.65
N ARG A 94 7.87 0.26 14.77
CA ARG A 94 7.53 -0.35 16.07
C ARG A 94 6.07 -0.73 16.17
N GLU A 95 5.16 0.07 15.61
CA GLU A 95 3.71 -0.09 15.77
C GLU A 95 3.07 -0.87 14.62
N SER A 96 3.72 -0.92 13.46
CA SER A 96 3.31 -1.64 12.25
C SER A 96 4.38 -2.66 11.81
N PHE A 97 4.80 -3.53 12.73
CA PHE A 97 5.92 -4.46 12.55
C PHE A 97 5.64 -5.60 11.56
N ARG A 98 4.43 -5.74 11.07
CA ARG A 98 4.05 -6.67 9.99
C ARG A 98 4.31 -6.13 8.59
N GLY A 99 4.94 -4.95 8.47
CA GLY A 99 5.21 -4.30 7.18
C GLY A 99 3.97 -3.67 6.54
N GLU A 100 2.97 -3.33 7.33
CA GLU A 100 1.73 -2.70 6.85
C GLU A 100 1.86 -1.17 6.69
N GLY A 101 2.96 -0.59 7.16
CA GLY A 101 3.26 0.83 7.03
C GLY A 101 2.36 1.76 7.84
N SER A 102 2.34 3.02 7.44
CA SER A 102 1.56 4.08 8.07
C SER A 102 0.06 3.95 7.79
N ILE A 103 -0.30 3.43 6.64
CA ILE A 103 -1.69 3.26 6.19
C ILE A 103 -2.47 2.38 7.18
N ALA A 104 -1.92 1.23 7.58
CA ALA A 104 -2.57 0.34 8.53
C ALA A 104 -2.65 0.91 9.96
N MET A 105 -1.73 1.80 10.35
CA MET A 105 -1.86 2.52 11.61
C MET A 105 -3.09 3.42 11.61
N LEU A 106 -3.33 4.16 10.52
CA LEU A 106 -4.49 5.04 10.37
C LEU A 106 -5.80 4.25 10.24
N GLU A 107 -5.79 3.12 9.54
CA GLU A 107 -6.94 2.21 9.49
C GLU A 107 -7.42 1.80 10.88
N ARG A 108 -6.48 1.45 11.77
CA ARG A 108 -6.81 1.05 13.16
C ARG A 108 -7.27 2.21 14.04
N LEU A 109 -6.89 3.44 13.69
CA LEU A 109 -7.24 4.65 14.45
C LEU A 109 -8.56 5.29 14.00
N LEU A 110 -9.00 4.98 12.77
CA LEU A 110 -10.19 5.54 12.15
C LEU A 110 -11.19 4.40 11.85
N PRO A 111 -12.20 4.17 12.71
CA PRO A 111 -13.20 3.13 12.51
C PRO A 111 -14.19 3.49 11.38
N TRP A 112 -14.92 2.50 10.91
CA TRP A 112 -16.00 2.61 9.94
C TRP A 112 -15.56 3.07 8.53
N TRP A 113 -16.52 3.43 7.72
CA TRP A 113 -16.33 3.84 6.32
C TRP A 113 -15.39 5.04 6.14
N GLY A 114 -15.38 5.99 7.10
CA GLY A 114 -14.45 7.12 7.06
C GLY A 114 -12.99 6.68 7.04
N GLY A 115 -12.64 5.70 7.88
CA GLY A 115 -11.30 5.09 7.89
C GLY A 115 -10.98 4.37 6.58
N LYS A 116 -11.92 3.59 6.05
CA LYS A 116 -11.72 2.85 4.79
C LYS A 116 -11.58 3.79 3.59
N LEU A 117 -12.42 4.82 3.49
CA LEU A 117 -12.31 5.84 2.43
C LEU A 117 -10.95 6.57 2.50
N PHE A 118 -10.53 6.94 3.71
CA PHE A 118 -9.24 7.58 3.91
C PHE A 118 -8.07 6.65 3.49
N VAL A 119 -8.14 5.36 3.83
CA VAL A 119 -7.17 4.35 3.37
C VAL A 119 -7.13 4.24 1.85
N LEU A 120 -8.29 4.28 1.17
CA LEU A 120 -8.34 4.24 -0.30
C LEU A 120 -7.70 5.48 -0.92
N VAL A 121 -7.91 6.66 -0.33
CA VAL A 121 -7.25 7.91 -0.77
C VAL A 121 -5.73 7.81 -0.59
N LEU A 122 -5.26 7.36 0.58
CA LEU A 122 -3.83 7.15 0.82
C LEU A 122 -3.23 6.08 -0.11
N LEU A 123 -3.98 5.02 -0.37
CA LEU A 123 -3.58 4.00 -1.34
C LEU A 123 -3.43 4.58 -2.75
N GLY A 124 -4.31 5.51 -3.15
CA GLY A 124 -4.19 6.22 -4.42
C GLY A 124 -2.90 7.03 -4.51
N PHE A 125 -2.51 7.73 -3.44
CA PHE A 125 -1.23 8.43 -3.39
C PHE A 125 -0.04 7.46 -3.39
N ALA A 126 -0.13 6.33 -2.67
CA ALA A 126 0.92 5.32 -2.69
C ALA A 126 1.08 4.66 -4.07
N VAL A 127 -0.03 4.37 -4.75
CA VAL A 127 0.02 3.85 -6.14
C VAL A 127 0.64 4.89 -7.07
N THR A 128 0.29 6.18 -6.91
CA THR A 128 0.91 7.26 -7.68
C THR A 128 2.42 7.31 -7.46
N ASP A 129 2.85 7.27 -6.20
CA ASP A 129 4.26 7.27 -5.81
C ASP A 129 5.04 6.14 -6.49
N PHE A 130 4.60 4.89 -6.35
CA PHE A 130 5.25 3.74 -6.99
C PHE A 130 5.17 3.78 -8.53
N MET A 131 4.05 4.23 -9.10
CA MET A 131 3.90 4.32 -10.57
C MET A 131 4.85 5.36 -11.16
N ILE A 132 4.95 6.53 -10.52
CA ILE A 132 5.90 7.55 -10.95
C ILE A 132 7.35 7.09 -10.71
N THR A 133 7.65 6.36 -9.63
CA THR A 133 8.98 5.76 -9.43
C THR A 133 9.38 4.86 -10.60
N ILE A 134 8.46 4.03 -11.13
CA ILE A 134 8.73 3.18 -12.30
C ILE A 134 9.07 4.04 -13.53
N THR A 135 8.24 5.03 -13.83
CA THR A 135 8.37 5.81 -15.06
C THR A 135 9.49 6.84 -14.98
N LEU A 136 9.68 7.50 -13.84
CA LEU A 136 10.76 8.43 -13.56
C LEU A 136 12.12 7.73 -13.62
N SER A 137 12.27 6.59 -12.96
CA SER A 137 13.52 5.83 -12.99
C SER A 137 13.86 5.33 -14.39
N ALA A 138 12.86 4.94 -15.19
CA ALA A 138 13.09 4.56 -16.58
C ALA A 138 13.46 5.76 -17.45
N ALA A 139 12.83 6.92 -17.23
CA ALA A 139 13.16 8.16 -17.95
C ALA A 139 14.57 8.66 -17.62
N ASP A 140 14.94 8.64 -16.34
CA ASP A 140 16.27 9.04 -15.90
C ASP A 140 17.37 8.07 -16.41
N ALA A 141 17.10 6.76 -16.38
CA ALA A 141 17.98 5.78 -17.02
C ALA A 141 18.14 6.04 -18.53
N THR A 142 17.07 6.48 -19.19
CA THR A 142 17.11 6.88 -20.62
C THR A 142 17.97 8.13 -20.81
N ALA A 143 17.85 9.16 -19.96
CA ALA A 143 18.66 10.36 -20.02
C ALA A 143 20.17 10.03 -19.90
N HIS A 144 20.56 9.17 -18.95
CA HIS A 144 21.94 8.69 -18.84
C HIS A 144 22.41 7.91 -20.07
N ALA A 145 21.51 7.15 -20.73
CA ALA A 145 21.86 6.41 -21.94
C ALA A 145 22.02 7.32 -23.17
N VAL A 146 21.15 8.33 -23.31
CA VAL A 146 21.14 9.25 -24.46
C VAL A 146 22.35 10.20 -24.43
N GLU A 147 22.64 10.77 -23.25
CA GLU A 147 23.70 11.75 -23.06
C GLU A 147 25.11 11.12 -22.92
N ASN A 148 25.23 9.80 -22.99
CA ASN A 148 26.51 9.13 -22.93
C ASN A 148 27.29 9.37 -24.24
N PRO A 149 28.58 9.77 -24.19
CA PRO A 149 29.41 10.06 -25.38
C PRO A 149 29.53 8.89 -26.38
N PHE A 150 29.34 7.66 -25.93
CA PHE A 150 29.35 6.47 -26.78
C PHE A 150 27.95 6.03 -27.25
N ALA A 151 26.90 6.80 -26.92
CA ALA A 151 25.55 6.49 -27.34
C ALA A 151 25.41 6.59 -28.87
N PRO A 152 24.66 5.67 -29.51
CA PRO A 152 24.33 5.79 -30.91
C PRO A 152 23.52 7.04 -31.20
N SER A 153 23.80 7.74 -32.31
CA SER A 153 23.13 9.00 -32.66
C SER A 153 21.59 8.90 -32.75
N TRP A 154 21.06 7.70 -33.02
CA TRP A 154 19.60 7.48 -33.09
C TRP A 154 18.91 7.47 -31.69
N PHE A 155 19.67 7.50 -30.59
CA PHE A 155 19.08 7.65 -29.25
C PHE A 155 18.49 9.03 -29.06
N HIS A 156 19.14 10.07 -29.58
CA HIS A 156 18.66 11.45 -29.49
C HIS A 156 17.36 11.65 -30.26
N GLY A 157 16.36 12.23 -29.59
CA GLY A 157 15.02 12.41 -30.12
C GLY A 157 14.10 11.17 -30.04
N ASN A 158 14.59 10.06 -29.47
CA ASN A 158 13.82 8.83 -29.24
C ASN A 158 13.70 8.47 -27.75
N GLU A 159 13.81 9.45 -26.85
CA GLU A 159 13.84 9.27 -25.40
C GLU A 159 12.57 8.54 -24.91
N VAL A 160 11.40 8.93 -25.43
CA VAL A 160 10.12 8.28 -25.10
C VAL A 160 10.13 6.79 -25.49
N VAL A 161 10.63 6.48 -26.70
CA VAL A 161 10.66 5.09 -27.19
C VAL A 161 11.60 4.24 -26.33
N ILE A 162 12.79 4.74 -26.00
CA ILE A 162 13.77 4.04 -25.17
C ILE A 162 13.19 3.79 -23.77
N THR A 163 12.55 4.80 -23.16
CA THR A 163 11.88 4.68 -21.86
C THR A 163 10.77 3.63 -21.90
N LEU A 164 9.92 3.63 -22.96
CA LEU A 164 8.90 2.59 -23.14
C LEU A 164 9.50 1.18 -23.27
N VAL A 165 10.64 1.04 -23.95
CA VAL A 165 11.35 -0.24 -24.06
C VAL A 165 11.86 -0.69 -22.69
N LEU A 166 12.42 0.20 -21.87
CA LEU A 166 12.86 -0.14 -20.51
C LEU A 166 11.71 -0.58 -19.61
N VAL A 167 10.56 0.10 -19.68
CA VAL A 167 9.34 -0.30 -18.95
C VAL A 167 8.78 -1.63 -19.49
N ALA A 168 8.80 -1.86 -20.81
CA ALA A 168 8.38 -3.13 -21.40
C ALA A 168 9.27 -4.30 -20.97
N LEU A 169 10.59 -4.06 -20.91
CA LEU A 169 11.55 -5.05 -20.42
C LEU A 169 11.29 -5.39 -18.94
N LEU A 170 11.00 -4.38 -18.13
CA LEU A 170 10.60 -4.56 -16.73
C LEU A 170 9.34 -5.45 -16.63
N ALA A 171 8.30 -5.11 -17.40
CA ALA A 171 7.08 -5.90 -17.48
C ALA A 171 7.34 -7.36 -17.87
N ALA A 172 8.17 -7.58 -18.89
CA ALA A 172 8.53 -8.93 -19.37
C ALA A 172 9.23 -9.76 -18.28
N VAL A 173 10.11 -9.15 -17.50
CA VAL A 173 10.79 -9.81 -16.37
C VAL A 173 9.80 -10.22 -15.29
N PHE A 174 8.86 -9.34 -14.94
CA PHE A 174 7.83 -9.65 -13.94
C PHE A 174 6.83 -10.72 -14.42
N LEU A 175 6.44 -10.69 -15.69
CA LEU A 175 5.56 -11.73 -16.28
C LEU A 175 6.21 -13.13 -16.30
N ARG A 176 7.55 -13.21 -16.37
CA ARG A 176 8.31 -14.46 -16.24
C ARG A 176 8.50 -14.94 -14.80
N GLY A 177 8.17 -14.11 -13.83
CA GLY A 177 8.30 -14.41 -12.40
C GLY A 177 9.60 -13.85 -11.82
N PHE A 178 9.60 -12.55 -11.56
CA PHE A 178 10.70 -11.87 -10.85
C PHE A 178 10.79 -12.41 -9.43
N LYS A 179 11.95 -12.97 -9.10
CA LYS A 179 12.34 -13.25 -7.71
C LYS A 179 13.30 -12.16 -7.30
N GLU A 180 12.96 -11.41 -6.28
CA GLU A 180 13.83 -10.37 -5.73
C GLU A 180 15.23 -10.92 -5.47
N ALA A 181 16.18 -10.42 -6.26
CA ALA A 181 17.57 -10.86 -6.15
C ALA A 181 18.31 -9.92 -5.18
N ILE A 182 18.10 -10.09 -3.87
CA ILE A 182 18.78 -9.31 -2.82
C ILE A 182 20.30 -9.21 -3.06
N ASN A 183 20.92 -10.27 -3.54
CA ASN A 183 22.35 -10.27 -3.81
C ASN A 183 22.73 -9.32 -4.96
N ILE A 184 21.88 -9.20 -5.98
CA ILE A 184 22.07 -8.24 -7.07
C ILE A 184 21.93 -6.82 -6.54
N ALA A 185 20.88 -6.54 -5.75
CA ALA A 185 20.67 -5.25 -5.12
C ALA A 185 21.88 -4.81 -4.26
N VAL A 186 22.47 -5.73 -3.50
CA VAL A 186 23.68 -5.46 -2.70
C VAL A 186 24.85 -5.00 -3.59
N VAL A 187 25.09 -5.71 -4.70
CA VAL A 187 26.19 -5.37 -5.62
C VAL A 187 25.91 -4.01 -6.30
N LEU A 188 24.68 -3.80 -6.81
CA LEU A 188 24.32 -2.56 -7.48
C LEU A 188 24.45 -1.35 -6.55
N VAL A 189 23.92 -1.43 -5.34
CA VAL A 189 24.02 -0.35 -4.35
C VAL A 189 25.48 -0.09 -3.96
N ALA A 190 26.27 -1.14 -3.72
CA ALA A 190 27.67 -0.99 -3.35
C ALA A 190 28.48 -0.30 -4.47
N VAL A 191 28.34 -0.77 -5.71
CA VAL A 191 29.04 -0.17 -6.88
C VAL A 191 28.61 1.29 -7.05
N PHE A 192 27.29 1.56 -7.03
CA PHE A 192 26.76 2.89 -7.21
C PHE A 192 27.25 3.88 -6.14
N LEU A 193 27.17 3.51 -4.86
CA LEU A 193 27.64 4.37 -3.77
C LEU A 193 29.16 4.59 -3.82
N VAL A 194 29.95 3.58 -4.20
CA VAL A 194 31.39 3.73 -4.37
C VAL A 194 31.72 4.69 -5.51
N LEU A 195 31.08 4.57 -6.66
CA LEU A 195 31.27 5.48 -7.79
C LEU A 195 30.88 6.91 -7.45
N ASN A 196 29.76 7.11 -6.77
CA ASN A 196 29.32 8.42 -6.29
C ASN A 196 30.36 9.01 -5.30
N ALA A 197 30.88 8.20 -4.37
CA ALA A 197 31.89 8.63 -3.43
C ALA A 197 33.17 9.09 -4.15
N ILE A 198 33.61 8.35 -5.18
CA ILE A 198 34.78 8.73 -6.00
C ILE A 198 34.54 10.08 -6.69
N VAL A 199 33.40 10.25 -7.38
CA VAL A 199 33.06 11.51 -8.05
C VAL A 199 33.07 12.68 -7.07
N ILE A 200 32.40 12.50 -5.90
CA ILE A 200 32.32 13.56 -4.89
C ILE A 200 33.70 13.90 -4.32
N VAL A 201 34.52 12.90 -4.00
CA VAL A 201 35.90 13.13 -3.44
C VAL A 201 36.79 13.86 -4.44
N VAL A 202 36.76 13.46 -5.73
CA VAL A 202 37.50 14.15 -6.78
C VAL A 202 36.99 15.58 -6.96
N SER A 203 35.69 15.78 -7.00
CA SER A 203 35.06 17.11 -7.11
C SER A 203 35.41 18.00 -5.92
N ILE A 204 35.42 17.48 -4.69
CA ILE A 204 35.88 18.22 -3.51
C ILE A 204 37.38 18.61 -3.67
N GLY A 205 38.20 17.71 -4.23
CA GLY A 205 39.60 18.02 -4.55
C GLY A 205 39.73 19.20 -5.50
N HIS A 206 38.93 19.29 -6.55
CA HIS A 206 38.88 20.41 -7.48
C HIS A 206 38.44 21.72 -6.81
N VAL A 207 37.42 21.67 -5.94
CA VAL A 207 36.97 22.83 -5.14
C VAL A 207 38.10 23.29 -4.21
N ALA A 208 38.83 22.37 -3.55
CA ALA A 208 39.92 22.70 -2.65
C ALA A 208 41.13 23.31 -3.36
N GLN A 209 41.43 22.86 -4.58
CA GLN A 209 42.51 23.43 -5.42
C GLN A 209 42.13 24.80 -5.98
N ASN A 210 40.87 25.10 -6.15
CA ASN A 210 40.37 26.37 -6.68
C ASN A 210 39.37 27.02 -5.69
N ALA A 211 39.88 27.42 -4.52
CA ALA A 211 39.07 27.99 -3.44
C ALA A 211 38.34 29.30 -3.83
N VAL A 212 38.71 29.94 -4.94
CA VAL A 212 38.04 31.13 -5.49
C VAL A 212 36.58 30.81 -5.82
N VAL A 213 36.27 29.60 -6.28
CA VAL A 213 34.91 29.18 -6.61
C VAL A 213 33.95 29.31 -5.41
N VAL A 214 34.43 29.04 -4.19
CA VAL A 214 33.65 29.19 -2.95
C VAL A 214 33.39 30.66 -2.63
N THR A 215 34.39 31.53 -2.80
CA THR A 215 34.23 32.98 -2.57
C THR A 215 33.31 33.62 -3.59
N ASP A 216 33.42 33.21 -4.86
CA ASP A 216 32.57 33.69 -5.94
C ASP A 216 31.12 33.25 -5.74
N TRP A 217 30.91 31.98 -5.36
CA TRP A 217 29.57 31.47 -5.00
C TRP A 217 28.96 32.27 -3.85
N TRP A 218 29.74 32.53 -2.79
CA TRP A 218 29.25 33.30 -1.64
C TRP A 218 28.94 34.75 -2.01
N ALA A 219 29.78 35.38 -2.81
CA ALA A 219 29.55 36.73 -3.32
C ALA A 219 28.27 36.79 -4.19
N ALA A 220 28.12 35.87 -5.12
CA ALA A 220 26.93 35.77 -5.97
C ALA A 220 25.67 35.50 -5.13
N LEU A 221 25.71 34.59 -4.17
CA LEU A 221 24.63 34.25 -3.26
C LEU A 221 24.19 35.48 -2.43
N THR A 222 25.14 36.22 -1.87
CA THR A 222 24.84 37.41 -1.06
C THR A 222 24.34 38.58 -1.92
N ALA A 223 24.85 38.73 -3.13
CA ALA A 223 24.37 39.74 -4.09
C ALA A 223 22.93 39.48 -4.51
N GLN A 224 22.55 38.21 -4.69
CA GLN A 224 21.23 37.83 -5.16
C GLN A 224 20.17 37.80 -4.04
N HIS A 225 20.52 37.37 -2.82
CA HIS A 225 19.57 37.06 -1.75
C HIS A 225 19.73 37.92 -0.49
N GLY A 226 20.70 38.81 -0.43
CA GLY A 226 20.90 39.71 0.69
C GLY A 226 21.54 39.04 1.92
N ASN A 227 20.88 39.12 3.08
CA ASN A 227 21.45 38.62 4.33
C ASN A 227 21.12 37.14 4.60
N PRO A 228 21.88 36.45 5.48
CA PRO A 228 21.70 35.02 5.79
C PRO A 228 20.30 34.65 6.28
N VAL A 229 19.59 35.55 6.96
CA VAL A 229 18.23 35.28 7.46
C VAL A 229 17.24 35.14 6.30
N VAL A 230 17.38 36.02 5.29
CA VAL A 230 16.57 35.95 4.07
C VAL A 230 16.90 34.67 3.28
N MET A 231 18.18 34.29 3.20
CA MET A 231 18.58 33.03 2.54
C MET A 231 17.96 31.80 3.19
N VAL A 232 17.95 31.72 4.52
CA VAL A 232 17.30 30.63 5.25
C VAL A 232 15.79 30.68 5.04
N GLY A 233 15.17 31.86 5.04
CA GLY A 233 13.74 32.03 4.73
C GLY A 233 13.37 31.50 3.34
N ILE A 234 14.15 31.85 2.33
CA ILE A 234 13.94 31.36 0.95
C ILE A 234 14.19 29.84 0.88
N ALA A 235 15.24 29.34 1.53
CA ALA A 235 15.50 27.90 1.58
C ALA A 235 14.33 27.11 2.20
N LEU A 236 13.67 27.65 3.24
CA LEU A 236 12.48 27.07 3.85
C LEU A 236 11.24 27.10 2.93
N ILE A 237 11.17 28.03 1.98
CA ILE A 237 10.10 28.09 0.97
C ILE A 237 10.38 27.13 -0.19
N VAL A 238 11.64 26.98 -0.57
CA VAL A 238 12.03 26.19 -1.76
C VAL A 238 12.24 24.71 -1.45
N PHE A 239 12.64 24.35 -0.21
CA PHE A 239 12.97 22.95 0.11
C PHE A 239 11.82 21.94 -0.16
N PRO A 240 10.52 22.28 -0.12
CA PRO A 240 9.46 21.34 -0.50
C PRO A 240 9.63 20.77 -1.90
N LYS A 241 10.22 21.52 -2.82
CA LYS A 241 10.54 21.07 -4.19
C LYS A 241 11.61 19.97 -4.22
N LEU A 242 12.39 19.83 -3.13
CA LEU A 242 13.44 18.83 -2.95
C LEU A 242 12.93 17.57 -2.24
N ALA A 243 11.64 17.47 -1.95
CA ALA A 243 11.06 16.41 -1.12
C ALA A 243 11.25 14.97 -1.67
N LEU A 244 11.64 14.82 -2.94
CA LEU A 244 12.05 13.54 -3.50
C LEU A 244 13.15 12.84 -2.68
N GLY A 245 14.05 13.61 -2.09
CA GLY A 245 15.10 13.09 -1.18
C GLY A 245 14.55 12.46 0.12
N LEU A 246 13.24 12.52 0.35
CA LEU A 246 12.57 11.87 1.49
C LEU A 246 11.98 10.48 1.13
N SER A 247 12.12 10.02 -0.11
CA SER A 247 11.61 8.72 -0.55
C SER A 247 12.26 7.55 0.22
N GLY A 248 11.69 6.35 0.09
CA GLY A 248 12.27 5.12 0.62
C GLY A 248 11.98 4.79 2.10
N PHE A 249 11.40 5.70 2.88
CA PHE A 249 11.04 5.40 4.27
C PHE A 249 9.86 4.43 4.37
N GLU A 250 8.82 4.61 3.56
CA GLU A 250 7.64 3.73 3.55
C GLU A 250 8.02 2.33 3.04
N THR A 251 8.80 2.25 1.95
CA THR A 251 9.35 0.98 1.43
C THR A 251 10.20 0.28 2.46
N GLY A 252 11.03 1.02 3.23
CA GLY A 252 11.83 0.48 4.32
C GLY A 252 11.03 -0.16 5.44
N VAL A 253 9.81 0.32 5.72
CA VAL A 253 8.88 -0.32 6.67
C VAL A 253 8.12 -1.48 6.01
N ALA A 254 7.72 -1.35 4.75
CA ALA A 254 6.98 -2.39 4.04
C ALA A 254 7.75 -3.73 3.93
N VAL A 255 9.08 -3.69 3.86
CA VAL A 255 9.94 -4.89 3.79
C VAL A 255 10.32 -5.49 5.15
N MET A 256 9.78 -4.97 6.26
CA MET A 256 10.07 -5.52 7.60
C MET A 256 9.90 -7.04 7.74
N PRO A 257 8.89 -7.69 7.13
CA PRO A 257 8.76 -9.14 7.18
C PRO A 257 9.98 -9.91 6.67
N GLN A 258 10.74 -9.33 5.74
CA GLN A 258 11.94 -9.95 5.17
C GLN A 258 13.19 -9.82 6.09
N ILE A 259 13.10 -9.03 7.17
CA ILE A 259 14.20 -8.86 8.11
C ILE A 259 14.22 -10.01 9.12
N SER A 260 15.38 -10.66 9.26
CA SER A 260 15.59 -11.73 10.24
C SER A 260 15.39 -11.22 11.67
N GLY A 261 14.58 -11.92 12.43
CA GLY A 261 14.42 -11.72 13.87
C GLY A 261 15.62 -12.24 14.68
N LYS A 262 15.52 -12.15 16.00
CA LYS A 262 16.44 -12.79 16.93
C LYS A 262 15.83 -14.06 17.51
N PRO A 263 16.64 -15.01 18.00
CA PRO A 263 16.12 -16.11 18.80
C PRO A 263 15.28 -15.58 19.97
N GLY A 264 14.05 -16.07 20.10
CA GLY A 264 13.09 -15.60 21.11
C GLY A 264 12.12 -14.51 20.61
N ASP A 265 12.23 -14.02 19.38
CA ASP A 265 11.19 -13.19 18.79
C ASP A 265 9.92 -14.03 18.56
N THR A 266 8.77 -13.47 18.96
CA THR A 266 7.44 -14.04 18.67
C THR A 266 6.73 -13.20 17.63
N GLU A 267 5.70 -13.75 16.97
CA GLU A 267 4.88 -12.97 16.02
C GLU A 267 4.20 -11.77 16.68
N ALA A 268 3.82 -11.89 17.94
CA ALA A 268 3.21 -10.79 18.71
C ALA A 268 4.22 -9.73 19.16
N ASN A 269 5.50 -10.08 19.32
CA ASN A 269 6.56 -9.16 19.77
C ASN A 269 7.90 -9.47 19.09
N PRO A 270 8.08 -9.08 17.80
CA PRO A 270 9.31 -9.31 17.06
C PRO A 270 10.37 -8.23 17.34
N ALA A 271 10.84 -8.13 18.57
CA ALA A 271 11.75 -7.09 19.04
C ALA A 271 13.09 -7.03 18.25
N GLY A 272 13.60 -8.15 17.78
CA GLY A 272 14.81 -8.22 16.94
C GLY A 272 14.57 -7.65 15.55
N ARG A 273 13.44 -8.02 14.92
CA ARG A 273 13.01 -7.51 13.62
C ARG A 273 12.81 -5.99 13.66
N ILE A 274 12.11 -5.48 14.68
CA ILE A 274 11.90 -4.04 14.88
C ILE A 274 13.23 -3.30 14.99
N ARG A 275 14.18 -3.81 15.79
CA ARG A 275 15.52 -3.21 15.90
C ARG A 275 16.29 -3.27 14.59
N GLY A 276 16.16 -4.36 13.83
CA GLY A 276 16.72 -4.48 12.48
C GLY A 276 16.20 -3.39 11.54
N ALA A 277 14.88 -3.20 11.48
CA ALA A 277 14.26 -2.17 10.66
C ALA A 277 14.69 -0.75 11.08
N GLN A 278 14.74 -0.46 12.38
CA GLN A 278 15.21 0.84 12.87
C GLN A 278 16.68 1.11 12.52
N ARG A 279 17.55 0.07 12.51
CA ARG A 279 18.93 0.19 12.03
C ARG A 279 18.98 0.45 10.53
N LEU A 280 18.19 -0.30 9.76
CA LEU A 280 18.05 -0.11 8.31
C LEU A 280 17.72 1.36 8.00
N LEU A 281 16.61 1.87 8.54
CA LEU A 281 16.15 3.24 8.31
C LEU A 281 17.20 4.28 8.73
N THR A 282 17.85 4.09 9.88
CA THR A 282 18.84 5.04 10.39
C THR A 282 20.10 5.05 9.53
N THR A 283 20.61 3.87 9.16
CA THR A 283 21.83 3.76 8.34
C THR A 283 21.60 4.32 6.93
N ALA A 284 20.49 3.96 6.30
CA ALA A 284 20.13 4.49 4.99
C ALA A 284 19.96 6.01 5.01
N ALA A 285 19.27 6.56 6.01
CA ALA A 285 19.08 8.00 6.14
C ALA A 285 20.42 8.75 6.35
N ILE A 286 21.34 8.23 7.16
CA ILE A 286 22.67 8.84 7.37
C ILE A 286 23.50 8.82 6.09
N ILE A 287 23.57 7.67 5.41
CA ILE A 287 24.29 7.54 4.14
C ILE A 287 23.72 8.54 3.14
N MET A 288 22.42 8.52 2.91
CA MET A 288 21.78 9.39 1.93
C MET A 288 21.96 10.87 2.28
N SER A 289 21.81 11.26 3.53
CA SER A 289 22.01 12.64 4.01
C SER A 289 23.42 13.13 3.72
N THR A 290 24.43 12.30 3.95
CA THR A 290 25.83 12.64 3.67
C THR A 290 26.05 12.86 2.18
N PHE A 291 25.58 11.94 1.34
CA PHE A 291 25.69 12.05 -0.11
C PHE A 291 24.92 13.25 -0.67
N LEU A 292 23.70 13.53 -0.17
CA LEU A 292 22.89 14.66 -0.64
C LEU A 292 23.56 16.00 -0.34
N ILE A 293 24.09 16.20 0.87
CA ILE A 293 24.77 17.47 1.21
C ILE A 293 26.04 17.64 0.36
N THR A 294 26.86 16.61 0.31
CA THR A 294 28.15 16.68 -0.40
C THR A 294 27.95 16.84 -1.91
N SER A 295 27.03 16.11 -2.50
CA SER A 295 26.71 16.25 -3.92
C SER A 295 26.12 17.62 -4.25
N SER A 296 25.18 18.13 -3.42
CA SER A 296 24.62 19.47 -3.64
C SER A 296 25.66 20.56 -3.59
N ILE A 297 26.66 20.47 -2.69
CA ILE A 297 27.78 21.41 -2.61
C ILE A 297 28.62 21.36 -3.88
N VAL A 298 29.12 20.19 -4.27
CA VAL A 298 30.03 20.08 -5.41
C VAL A 298 29.35 20.42 -6.73
N THR A 299 28.11 20.02 -6.93
CA THR A 299 27.36 20.34 -8.15
C THR A 299 27.04 21.82 -8.27
N THR A 300 26.69 22.50 -7.16
CA THR A 300 26.39 23.94 -7.17
C THR A 300 27.65 24.76 -7.39
N PHE A 301 28.82 24.30 -6.91
CA PHE A 301 30.08 25.05 -7.06
C PHE A 301 30.76 24.86 -8.42
N LEU A 302 30.64 23.65 -9.00
CA LEU A 302 31.44 23.27 -10.17
C LEU A 302 30.65 23.29 -11.48
N ILE A 303 29.32 23.26 -11.44
CA ILE A 303 28.50 23.22 -12.65
C ILE A 303 27.87 24.60 -12.90
N PRO A 304 28.07 25.20 -14.08
CA PRO A 304 27.40 26.44 -14.48
C PRO A 304 25.86 26.25 -14.49
N GLN A 305 25.13 27.26 -14.03
CA GLN A 305 23.68 27.20 -13.91
C GLN A 305 22.93 26.93 -15.25
N GLU A 306 23.57 27.32 -16.37
CA GLU A 306 23.01 27.06 -17.71
C GLU A 306 22.97 25.58 -18.06
N GLN A 307 23.92 24.78 -17.56
CA GLN A 307 24.00 23.34 -17.82
C GLN A 307 22.88 22.53 -17.14
N PHE A 308 22.21 23.09 -16.14
CA PHE A 308 21.04 22.46 -15.50
C PHE A 308 19.72 22.67 -16.25
N LYS A 309 19.68 23.66 -17.17
CA LYS A 309 18.46 23.95 -17.95
C LYS A 309 18.16 22.84 -18.95
N SER A 310 16.93 22.79 -19.43
CA SER A 310 16.55 21.86 -20.51
C SER A 310 17.47 21.99 -21.72
N GLY A 311 18.06 20.87 -22.17
CA GLY A 311 19.07 20.82 -23.23
C GLY A 311 20.51 21.04 -22.76
N GLY A 312 20.78 21.27 -21.45
CA GLY A 312 22.13 21.30 -20.89
C GLY A 312 22.58 19.90 -20.46
N GLU A 313 23.91 19.66 -20.54
CA GLU A 313 24.50 18.33 -20.29
C GLU A 313 24.38 17.82 -18.85
N ALA A 314 24.13 18.70 -17.86
CA ALA A 314 23.93 18.37 -16.46
C ALA A 314 22.44 18.26 -16.07
N ASN A 315 21.51 18.48 -17.02
CA ASN A 315 20.07 18.37 -16.75
C ASN A 315 19.72 16.94 -16.33
N GLY A 316 19.11 16.78 -15.15
CA GLY A 316 18.77 15.46 -14.58
C GLY A 316 19.98 14.62 -14.10
N ARG A 317 21.22 14.89 -14.51
CA ARG A 317 22.38 14.00 -14.34
C ARG A 317 23.66 14.73 -13.84
N ALA A 318 23.51 15.62 -12.86
CA ALA A 318 24.59 16.49 -12.39
C ALA A 318 25.88 15.75 -11.95
N LEU A 319 25.77 14.63 -11.24
CA LEU A 319 26.95 13.85 -10.82
C LEU A 319 27.58 13.08 -11.99
N ALA A 320 26.82 12.64 -12.97
CA ALA A 320 27.34 12.03 -14.18
C ALA A 320 28.13 13.08 -15.01
N TYR A 321 27.61 14.31 -15.13
CA TYR A 321 28.36 15.41 -15.76
C TYR A 321 29.74 15.60 -15.11
N LEU A 322 29.81 15.69 -13.78
CA LEU A 322 31.10 15.81 -13.07
C LEU A 322 31.99 14.56 -13.25
N ALA A 323 31.40 13.37 -13.38
CA ALA A 323 32.15 12.14 -13.64
C ALA A 323 32.80 12.17 -15.03
N HIS A 324 32.07 12.60 -16.06
CA HIS A 324 32.61 12.75 -17.41
C HIS A 324 33.68 13.87 -17.49
N GLU A 325 33.44 15.02 -16.87
CA GLU A 325 34.30 16.19 -16.93
C GLU A 325 35.64 15.95 -16.20
N TYR A 326 35.60 15.42 -14.96
CA TYR A 326 36.78 15.31 -14.13
C TYR A 326 37.49 13.96 -14.12
N LEU A 327 36.77 12.88 -14.49
CA LEU A 327 37.34 11.53 -14.49
C LEU A 327 37.40 10.92 -15.91
N GLY A 328 36.90 11.67 -16.91
CA GLY A 328 36.97 11.33 -18.33
C GLY A 328 35.85 10.39 -18.80
N PRO A 329 35.72 10.26 -20.13
CA PRO A 329 34.58 9.55 -20.76
C PRO A 329 34.46 8.08 -20.36
N ALA A 330 35.59 7.38 -20.14
CA ALA A 330 35.54 5.95 -19.76
C ALA A 330 34.97 5.75 -18.35
N PHE A 331 35.38 6.56 -17.36
CA PHE A 331 34.82 6.48 -16.02
C PHE A 331 33.38 6.97 -16.00
N GLY A 332 33.07 8.07 -16.68
CA GLY A 332 31.69 8.58 -16.83
C GLY A 332 30.74 7.54 -17.40
N THR A 333 31.18 6.76 -18.41
CA THR A 333 30.39 5.67 -18.96
C THR A 333 30.13 4.53 -17.95
N ILE A 334 31.13 4.16 -17.14
CA ILE A 334 30.94 3.18 -16.07
C ILE A 334 29.95 3.72 -15.03
N TYR A 335 30.02 5.02 -14.73
CA TYR A 335 29.08 5.70 -13.84
C TYR A 335 27.66 5.66 -14.40
N ASP A 336 27.47 6.01 -15.69
CA ASP A 336 26.17 5.96 -16.37
C ASP A 336 25.58 4.56 -16.37
N ILE A 337 26.36 3.52 -16.72
CA ILE A 337 25.92 2.13 -16.69
C ILE A 337 25.45 1.72 -15.29
N SER A 338 26.23 2.09 -14.26
CA SER A 338 25.87 1.80 -12.87
C SER A 338 24.57 2.51 -12.47
N THR A 339 24.39 3.76 -12.91
CA THR A 339 23.18 4.57 -12.65
C THR A 339 21.97 3.98 -13.38
N ILE A 340 22.09 3.62 -14.66
CA ILE A 340 21.04 2.95 -15.42
C ILE A 340 20.61 1.65 -14.73
N CYS A 341 21.57 0.84 -14.30
CA CYS A 341 21.27 -0.43 -13.62
C CYS A 341 20.51 -0.22 -12.29
N ILE A 342 20.96 0.71 -11.44
CA ILE A 342 20.29 0.95 -10.15
C ILE A 342 18.90 1.58 -10.35
N LEU A 343 18.72 2.50 -11.29
CA LEU A 343 17.44 3.10 -11.64
C LEU A 343 16.45 2.06 -12.17
N TRP A 344 16.89 1.20 -13.09
CA TRP A 344 16.02 0.13 -13.58
C TRP A 344 15.60 -0.84 -12.47
N PHE A 345 16.51 -1.13 -11.54
CA PHE A 345 16.22 -1.98 -10.39
C PHE A 345 15.32 -1.27 -9.36
N ALA A 346 15.40 0.07 -9.24
CA ALA A 346 14.46 0.88 -8.46
C ALA A 346 13.04 0.78 -9.03
N GLY A 347 12.88 0.87 -10.34
CA GLY A 347 11.60 0.59 -11.01
C GLY A 347 11.08 -0.82 -10.75
N ALA A 348 11.96 -1.82 -10.70
CA ALA A 348 11.60 -3.19 -10.33
C ALA A 348 11.13 -3.29 -8.86
N SER A 349 11.79 -2.60 -7.93
CA SER A 349 11.39 -2.53 -6.53
C SER A 349 10.00 -1.88 -6.37
N ALA A 350 9.75 -0.79 -7.10
CA ALA A 350 8.46 -0.11 -7.10
C ALA A 350 7.33 -1.00 -7.66
N MET A 351 7.57 -1.72 -8.76
CA MET A 351 6.62 -2.69 -9.31
C MET A 351 6.31 -3.80 -8.29
N ALA A 352 7.31 -4.35 -7.61
CA ALA A 352 7.13 -5.34 -6.55
C ALA A 352 6.33 -4.75 -5.39
N GLY A 353 6.58 -3.51 -5.01
CA GLY A 353 5.81 -2.76 -4.02
C GLY A 353 4.32 -2.68 -4.37
N LEU A 354 3.98 -2.30 -5.60
CA LEU A 354 2.60 -2.26 -6.10
C LEU A 354 1.92 -3.63 -6.06
N LEU A 355 2.62 -4.67 -6.51
CA LEU A 355 2.12 -6.05 -6.52
C LEU A 355 1.88 -6.61 -5.11
N ASN A 356 2.54 -6.07 -4.09
CA ASN A 356 2.29 -6.41 -2.70
C ASN A 356 1.20 -5.55 -2.07
N LEU A 357 1.20 -4.23 -2.37
CA LEU A 357 0.31 -3.26 -1.74
C LEU A 357 -1.15 -3.43 -2.19
N VAL A 358 -1.41 -3.48 -3.49
CA VAL A 358 -2.77 -3.50 -4.06
C VAL A 358 -3.54 -4.77 -3.68
N PRO A 359 -2.99 -6.00 -3.83
CA PRO A 359 -3.68 -7.22 -3.40
C PRO A 359 -3.89 -7.34 -1.91
N ARG A 360 -3.11 -6.63 -1.11
CA ARG A 360 -3.19 -6.71 0.35
C ARG A 360 -4.38 -5.94 0.93
N TYR A 361 -4.67 -4.75 0.40
CA TYR A 361 -5.71 -3.88 0.93
C TYR A 361 -7.05 -4.05 0.24
N LEU A 362 -7.10 -3.94 -1.09
CA LEU A 362 -8.37 -3.90 -1.82
C LEU A 362 -9.21 -5.19 -1.72
N PRO A 363 -8.65 -6.40 -1.88
CA PRO A 363 -9.45 -7.63 -1.76
C PRO A 363 -10.00 -7.87 -0.36
N ARG A 364 -9.27 -7.47 0.69
CA ARG A 364 -9.68 -7.61 2.10
C ARG A 364 -10.96 -6.83 2.42
N TYR A 365 -11.17 -5.69 1.74
CA TYR A 365 -12.38 -4.89 1.89
C TYR A 365 -13.50 -5.28 0.91
N GLY A 366 -13.31 -6.33 0.12
CA GLY A 366 -14.20 -6.67 -0.99
C GLY A 366 -14.15 -5.66 -2.14
N MET A 367 -13.13 -4.81 -2.16
CA MET A 367 -12.98 -3.66 -3.06
C MET A 367 -12.08 -3.94 -4.26
N ALA A 368 -11.75 -5.21 -4.54
CA ALA A 368 -11.07 -5.61 -5.76
C ALA A 368 -11.72 -6.84 -6.39
N PRO A 369 -11.70 -6.93 -7.72
CA PRO A 369 -12.09 -8.14 -8.43
C PRO A 369 -11.15 -9.30 -8.05
N GLN A 370 -11.63 -10.54 -8.17
CA GLN A 370 -10.83 -11.72 -7.80
C GLN A 370 -9.50 -11.83 -8.57
N TRP A 371 -9.49 -11.42 -9.85
CA TRP A 371 -8.27 -11.44 -10.67
C TRP A 371 -7.15 -10.52 -10.13
N ALA A 372 -7.48 -9.51 -9.32
CA ALA A 372 -6.50 -8.63 -8.69
C ALA A 372 -5.63 -9.34 -7.62
N ARG A 373 -5.94 -10.58 -7.28
CA ARG A 373 -5.07 -11.46 -6.47
C ARG A 373 -3.97 -12.12 -7.31
N ALA A 374 -4.10 -12.13 -8.64
CA ALA A 374 -3.12 -12.71 -9.54
C ALA A 374 -2.07 -11.66 -9.96
N VAL A 375 -0.80 -12.04 -9.92
CA VAL A 375 0.33 -11.14 -10.20
C VAL A 375 0.34 -10.67 -11.65
N ARG A 376 0.16 -11.59 -12.63
CA ARG A 376 0.33 -11.27 -14.05
C ARG A 376 -0.66 -10.23 -14.60
N PRO A 377 -1.98 -10.30 -14.30
CA PRO A 377 -2.91 -9.25 -14.73
C PRO A 377 -2.54 -7.88 -14.16
N LEU A 378 -2.11 -7.81 -12.90
CA LEU A 378 -1.67 -6.56 -12.28
C LEU A 378 -0.43 -5.98 -12.96
N VAL A 379 0.57 -6.83 -13.30
CA VAL A 379 1.76 -6.39 -14.05
C VAL A 379 1.35 -5.77 -15.38
N ILE A 380 0.43 -6.39 -16.11
CA ILE A 380 -0.06 -5.84 -17.39
C ILE A 380 -0.74 -4.50 -17.18
N VAL A 381 -1.66 -4.39 -16.21
CA VAL A 381 -2.38 -3.14 -15.92
C VAL A 381 -1.40 -2.03 -15.52
N PHE A 382 -0.49 -2.29 -14.59
CA PHE A 382 0.48 -1.29 -14.16
C PHE A 382 1.44 -0.88 -15.27
N SER A 383 1.88 -1.81 -16.12
CA SER A 383 2.74 -1.50 -17.26
C SER A 383 2.02 -0.65 -18.31
N LEU A 384 0.74 -0.92 -18.58
CA LEU A 384 -0.06 -0.08 -19.48
C LEU A 384 -0.22 1.34 -18.93
N ILE A 385 -0.46 1.49 -17.62
CA ILE A 385 -0.53 2.79 -16.96
C ILE A 385 0.83 3.48 -17.05
N ALA A 386 1.94 2.77 -16.79
CA ALA A 386 3.28 3.31 -16.91
C ALA A 386 3.59 3.82 -18.33
N PHE A 387 3.14 3.11 -19.38
CA PHE A 387 3.26 3.56 -20.76
C PHE A 387 2.50 4.87 -20.99
N VAL A 388 1.25 4.96 -20.50
CA VAL A 388 0.46 6.19 -20.62
C VAL A 388 1.15 7.36 -19.93
N ILE A 389 1.65 7.17 -18.70
CA ILE A 389 2.38 8.20 -17.95
C ILE A 389 3.63 8.63 -18.73
N THR A 390 4.44 7.70 -19.20
CA THR A 390 5.65 7.99 -19.99
C THR A 390 5.34 8.82 -21.23
N ILE A 391 4.26 8.49 -21.95
CA ILE A 391 3.84 9.23 -23.16
C ILE A 391 3.33 10.62 -22.80
N VAL A 392 2.50 10.75 -21.76
CA VAL A 392 1.93 12.04 -21.32
C VAL A 392 3.02 13.00 -20.86
N PHE A 393 3.99 12.52 -20.11
CA PHE A 393 5.12 13.31 -19.62
C PHE A 393 6.28 13.42 -20.61
N GLN A 394 6.20 12.77 -21.79
CA GLN A 394 7.28 12.75 -22.79
C GLN A 394 8.63 12.29 -22.22
N ALA A 395 8.62 11.41 -21.23
CA ALA A 395 9.80 10.94 -20.47
C ALA A 395 10.60 12.06 -19.77
N ASP A 396 9.97 13.21 -19.49
CA ASP A 396 10.61 14.33 -18.80
C ASP A 396 10.76 14.01 -17.30
N VAL A 397 12.00 14.02 -16.80
CA VAL A 397 12.37 13.68 -15.42
C VAL A 397 11.88 14.76 -14.44
N ASP A 398 12.01 16.05 -14.79
CA ASP A 398 11.64 17.17 -13.92
C ASP A 398 10.12 17.25 -13.71
N ALA A 399 9.36 17.06 -14.78
CA ALA A 399 7.89 17.05 -14.73
C ALA A 399 7.37 15.88 -13.87
N GLN A 400 7.95 14.70 -14.03
CA GLN A 400 7.60 13.52 -13.22
C GLN A 400 8.06 13.66 -11.77
N GLY A 401 9.21 14.29 -11.52
CA GLY A 401 9.71 14.56 -10.18
C GLY A 401 8.74 15.35 -9.31
N GLY A 402 8.03 16.33 -9.90
CA GLY A 402 6.98 17.08 -9.20
C GLY A 402 5.80 16.22 -8.75
N ALA A 403 5.36 15.29 -9.59
CA ALA A 403 4.30 14.35 -9.28
C ALA A 403 4.71 13.37 -8.18
N TYR A 404 5.93 12.86 -8.25
CA TYR A 404 6.53 11.98 -7.26
C TYR A 404 6.58 12.62 -5.86
N ALA A 405 7.08 13.86 -5.77
CA ALA A 405 7.17 14.59 -4.51
C ALA A 405 5.84 14.67 -3.77
N THR A 406 4.72 14.84 -4.50
CA THR A 406 3.39 14.88 -3.89
C THR A 406 3.01 13.54 -3.23
N GLY A 407 3.25 12.41 -3.87
CA GLY A 407 3.01 11.07 -3.32
C GLY A 407 3.79 10.84 -2.03
N VAL A 408 5.11 11.06 -2.09
CA VAL A 408 6.01 10.93 -0.93
C VAL A 408 5.57 11.80 0.24
N LEU A 409 5.28 13.09 -0.01
CA LEU A 409 4.89 14.03 1.05
C LEU A 409 3.56 13.68 1.71
N VAL A 410 2.56 13.24 0.94
CA VAL A 410 1.27 12.82 1.51
C VAL A 410 1.45 11.59 2.39
N LEU A 411 2.26 10.60 1.98
CA LEU A 411 2.54 9.42 2.78
C LEU A 411 3.29 9.76 4.08
N ILE A 412 4.33 10.60 4.02
CA ILE A 412 5.07 11.02 5.22
C ILE A 412 4.19 11.87 6.16
N THR A 413 3.36 12.75 5.61
CA THR A 413 2.39 13.54 6.37
C THR A 413 1.41 12.62 7.08
N SER A 414 0.84 11.65 6.38
CA SER A 414 -0.07 10.67 6.97
C SER A 414 0.59 9.85 8.08
N ALA A 415 1.84 9.42 7.87
CA ALA A 415 2.64 8.72 8.88
C ALA A 415 2.88 9.58 10.12
N SER A 416 3.22 10.87 9.94
CA SER A 416 3.47 11.80 11.06
C SER A 416 2.21 12.07 11.87
N VAL A 417 1.05 12.19 11.20
CA VAL A 417 -0.27 12.30 11.85
C VAL A 417 -0.61 11.02 12.61
N ALA A 418 -0.45 9.85 11.97
CA ALA A 418 -0.71 8.55 12.59
C ALA A 418 0.10 8.34 13.88
N VAL A 419 1.39 8.67 13.84
CA VAL A 419 2.28 8.56 15.00
C VAL A 419 1.90 9.55 16.09
N THR A 420 1.49 10.77 15.73
CA THR A 420 1.00 11.79 16.68
C THR A 420 -0.27 11.32 17.39
N LEU A 421 -1.25 10.82 16.63
CA LEU A 421 -2.50 10.27 17.18
C LEU A 421 -2.23 9.05 18.06
N SER A 422 -1.36 8.14 17.65
CA SER A 422 -0.95 7.00 18.47
C SER A 422 -0.30 7.44 19.78
N ALA A 423 0.57 8.45 19.75
CA ALA A 423 1.19 8.98 20.95
C ALA A 423 0.17 9.66 21.89
N LEU A 424 -0.83 10.34 21.32
CA LEU A 424 -1.94 10.96 22.05
C LEU A 424 -2.80 9.90 22.77
N HIS A 425 -3.25 8.85 22.04
CA HIS A 425 -4.01 7.75 22.63
C HIS A 425 -3.25 7.04 23.76
N LYS A 426 -1.92 6.89 23.61
CA LYS A 426 -1.04 6.31 24.66
C LYS A 426 -0.68 7.30 25.75
N LYS A 427 -1.28 8.51 25.78
CA LYS A 427 -1.07 9.58 26.78
C LYS A 427 0.40 10.01 26.95
N GLN A 428 1.21 9.93 25.88
CA GLN A 428 2.65 10.26 25.88
C GLN A 428 2.89 11.75 25.55
N ARG A 429 2.51 12.67 26.42
CA ARG A 429 2.49 14.14 26.18
C ARG A 429 3.73 14.69 25.47
N LYS A 430 4.96 14.41 25.95
CA LYS A 430 6.20 14.91 25.32
C LYS A 430 6.36 14.43 23.87
N ARG A 431 6.04 13.16 23.60
CA ARG A 431 6.12 12.59 22.25
C ARG A 431 5.00 13.14 21.36
N THR A 432 3.81 13.33 21.89
CA THR A 432 2.69 13.94 21.16
C THR A 432 3.05 15.35 20.68
N ILE A 433 3.65 16.17 21.54
CA ILE A 433 4.10 17.52 21.14
C ILE A 433 5.19 17.42 20.08
N GLY A 434 6.24 16.60 20.28
CA GLY A 434 7.33 16.46 19.31
C GLY A 434 6.86 15.97 17.95
N PHE A 435 6.04 14.90 17.89
CA PHE A 435 5.49 14.41 16.63
C PHE A 435 4.45 15.35 16.03
N GLY A 436 3.70 16.09 16.87
CA GLY A 436 2.76 17.12 16.42
C GLY A 436 3.46 18.27 15.69
N VAL A 437 4.60 18.76 16.20
CA VAL A 437 5.41 19.75 15.50
C VAL A 437 5.91 19.22 14.16
N ILE A 438 6.41 17.98 14.12
CA ILE A 438 6.85 17.32 12.88
C ILE A 438 5.68 17.22 11.90
N ALA A 439 4.50 16.81 12.36
CA ALA A 439 3.30 16.71 11.52
C ALA A 439 2.91 18.08 10.92
N ILE A 440 2.97 19.17 11.68
CA ILE A 440 2.69 20.53 11.20
C ILE A 440 3.68 20.91 10.09
N VAL A 441 4.98 20.61 10.26
CA VAL A 441 5.99 20.90 9.24
C VAL A 441 5.70 20.10 7.96
N PHE A 442 5.35 18.81 8.06
CA PHE A 442 5.03 18.02 6.87
C PHE A 442 3.70 18.44 6.22
N VAL A 443 2.69 18.84 6.99
CA VAL A 443 1.47 19.43 6.45
C VAL A 443 1.78 20.70 5.66
N TYR A 444 2.58 21.61 6.24
CA TYR A 444 3.06 22.79 5.52
C TYR A 444 3.78 22.43 4.21
N THR A 445 4.73 21.49 4.29
CA THR A 445 5.51 21.04 3.13
C THR A 445 4.61 20.47 2.03
N THR A 446 3.63 19.64 2.41
CA THR A 446 2.67 19.03 1.48
C THR A 446 1.78 20.08 0.83
N ILE A 447 1.24 21.02 1.62
CA ILE A 447 0.39 22.09 1.11
C ILE A 447 1.18 22.96 0.11
N THR A 448 2.39 23.39 0.46
CA THR A 448 3.25 24.19 -0.43
C THR A 448 3.52 23.45 -1.73
N ASN A 449 3.89 22.15 -1.66
CA ASN A 449 4.16 21.35 -2.86
C ASN A 449 2.92 21.19 -3.75
N VAL A 450 1.72 21.02 -3.17
CA VAL A 450 0.45 20.91 -3.91
C VAL A 450 0.16 22.19 -4.69
N PHE A 451 0.39 23.36 -4.10
CA PHE A 451 0.16 24.64 -4.78
C PHE A 451 1.20 24.92 -5.87
N GLU A 452 2.45 24.55 -5.66
CA GLU A 452 3.53 24.81 -6.61
C GLU A 452 3.60 23.81 -7.76
N ARG A 453 3.18 22.55 -7.51
CA ARG A 453 3.22 21.45 -8.48
C ARG A 453 1.87 20.70 -8.50
N PRO A 454 0.81 21.29 -9.09
CA PRO A 454 -0.53 20.72 -9.07
C PRO A 454 -0.65 19.41 -9.87
N ASP A 455 0.30 19.12 -10.76
CA ASP A 455 0.26 17.93 -11.61
C ASP A 455 0.32 16.63 -10.81
N GLY A 456 1.06 16.61 -9.72
CA GLY A 456 1.10 15.47 -8.82
C GLY A 456 -0.26 15.16 -8.19
N VAL A 457 -1.00 16.20 -7.80
CA VAL A 457 -2.37 16.03 -7.27
C VAL A 457 -3.35 15.60 -8.35
N ARG A 458 -3.24 16.13 -9.58
CA ARG A 458 -4.08 15.72 -10.71
C ARG A 458 -3.94 14.24 -11.02
N ILE A 459 -2.70 13.72 -11.06
CA ILE A 459 -2.43 12.31 -11.29
C ILE A 459 -2.97 11.48 -10.13
N ALA A 460 -2.67 11.88 -8.88
CA ALA A 460 -3.17 11.18 -7.71
C ALA A 460 -4.71 11.17 -7.69
N ALA A 461 -5.39 12.26 -8.06
CA ALA A 461 -6.83 12.32 -8.16
C ALA A 461 -7.41 11.32 -9.18
N LEU A 462 -6.76 11.14 -10.33
CA LEU A 462 -7.14 10.12 -11.31
C LEU A 462 -6.99 8.70 -10.74
N PHE A 463 -5.88 8.40 -10.07
CA PHE A 463 -5.70 7.12 -9.40
C PHE A 463 -6.71 6.89 -8.28
N ILE A 464 -6.93 7.89 -7.42
CA ILE A 464 -7.94 7.82 -6.35
C ILE A 464 -9.32 7.55 -6.94
N LEU A 465 -9.72 8.31 -7.98
CA LEU A 465 -11.00 8.11 -8.66
C LEU A 465 -11.11 6.70 -9.24
N GLY A 466 -10.07 6.24 -9.95
CA GLY A 466 -10.03 4.88 -10.51
C GLY A 466 -10.14 3.80 -9.42
N ILE A 467 -9.40 3.93 -8.32
CA ILE A 467 -9.46 3.01 -7.18
C ILE A 467 -10.86 3.04 -6.55
N LEU A 468 -11.46 4.21 -6.33
CA LEU A 468 -12.79 4.35 -5.75
C LEU A 468 -13.86 3.70 -6.64
N VAL A 469 -13.84 3.97 -7.95
CA VAL A 469 -14.78 3.39 -8.91
C VAL A 469 -14.65 1.86 -8.93
N VAL A 470 -13.44 1.34 -9.10
CA VAL A 470 -13.19 -0.12 -9.11
C VAL A 470 -13.60 -0.74 -7.78
N SER A 471 -13.32 -0.06 -6.66
CA SER A 471 -13.66 -0.52 -5.32
C SER A 471 -15.17 -0.61 -5.12
N ILE A 472 -15.92 0.42 -5.49
CA ILE A 472 -17.39 0.44 -5.37
C ILE A 472 -18.01 -0.63 -6.27
N VAL A 473 -17.63 -0.68 -7.54
CA VAL A 473 -18.14 -1.67 -8.50
C VAL A 473 -17.85 -3.09 -8.01
N SER A 474 -16.62 -3.35 -7.58
CA SER A 474 -16.24 -4.67 -7.05
C SER A 474 -17.04 -5.04 -5.81
N ARG A 475 -17.22 -4.10 -4.86
CA ARG A 475 -17.99 -4.36 -3.64
C ARG A 475 -19.45 -4.66 -3.94
N VAL A 476 -20.06 -3.95 -4.88
CA VAL A 476 -21.44 -4.24 -5.33
C VAL A 476 -21.53 -5.63 -5.98
N GLN A 477 -20.60 -5.98 -6.86
CA GLN A 477 -20.57 -7.31 -7.50
C GLN A 477 -20.36 -8.46 -6.50
N ARG A 478 -19.57 -8.21 -5.45
CA ARG A 478 -19.23 -9.19 -4.42
C ARG A 478 -20.19 -9.18 -3.22
N SER A 479 -21.19 -8.31 -3.22
CA SER A 479 -22.11 -8.12 -2.08
C SER A 479 -22.84 -9.41 -1.67
N PHE A 480 -23.10 -10.31 -2.61
CA PHE A 480 -23.78 -11.59 -2.38
C PHE A 480 -22.83 -12.80 -2.26
N GLN A 481 -21.52 -12.60 -2.15
CA GLN A 481 -20.56 -13.69 -1.88
C GLN A 481 -20.51 -13.98 -0.38
N LEU A 482 -20.28 -15.24 0.00
CA LEU A 482 -19.99 -15.57 1.39
C LEU A 482 -18.74 -14.81 1.86
N ARG A 483 -18.81 -14.22 3.05
CA ARG A 483 -17.79 -13.35 3.61
C ARG A 483 -17.05 -13.97 4.81
N ALA A 484 -17.65 -14.98 5.45
CA ALA A 484 -17.02 -15.64 6.57
C ALA A 484 -15.82 -16.48 6.11
N THR A 485 -14.69 -16.30 6.79
CA THR A 485 -13.46 -17.10 6.63
C THR A 485 -13.51 -18.36 7.46
N SER A 486 -14.14 -18.29 8.61
CA SER A 486 -14.40 -19.45 9.50
C SER A 486 -15.71 -19.25 10.27
N VAL A 487 -16.32 -20.37 10.64
CA VAL A 487 -17.50 -20.40 11.53
C VAL A 487 -17.25 -21.41 12.63
N THR A 488 -17.31 -20.96 13.87
CA THR A 488 -17.19 -21.82 15.04
C THR A 488 -18.45 -21.71 15.89
N LEU A 489 -19.08 -22.86 16.19
CA LEU A 489 -20.18 -22.94 17.14
C LEU A 489 -19.61 -23.39 18.48
N ASP A 490 -19.96 -22.70 19.58
CA ASP A 490 -19.61 -23.18 20.92
C ASP A 490 -20.40 -24.46 21.28
N ALA A 491 -20.04 -25.12 22.38
CA ALA A 491 -20.66 -26.37 22.78
C ALA A 491 -22.19 -26.25 22.96
N ALA A 492 -22.67 -25.15 23.53
CA ALA A 492 -24.10 -24.92 23.74
C ALA A 492 -24.86 -24.73 22.42
N ALA A 493 -24.26 -23.99 21.46
CA ALA A 493 -24.84 -23.81 20.13
C ALA A 493 -24.92 -25.15 19.37
N GLN A 494 -23.85 -25.98 19.45
CA GLN A 494 -23.84 -27.30 18.87
C GLN A 494 -24.93 -28.20 19.48
N ASP A 495 -25.03 -28.23 20.81
CA ASP A 495 -26.06 -29.02 21.50
C ASP A 495 -27.47 -28.62 21.09
N PHE A 496 -27.74 -27.33 20.91
CA PHE A 496 -29.08 -26.87 20.48
C PHE A 496 -29.47 -27.38 19.09
N VAL A 497 -28.55 -27.28 18.13
CA VAL A 497 -28.85 -27.65 16.73
C VAL A 497 -28.83 -29.17 16.53
N LEU A 498 -27.94 -29.90 17.20
CA LEU A 498 -27.88 -31.37 17.13
C LEU A 498 -29.10 -32.01 17.79
N ALA A 499 -29.54 -31.51 18.95
CA ALA A 499 -30.73 -32.01 19.64
C ALA A 499 -31.99 -31.90 18.77
N ASP A 500 -32.15 -30.81 18.00
CA ASP A 500 -33.29 -30.66 17.11
C ASP A 500 -33.17 -31.53 15.86
N ALA A 501 -31.97 -31.64 15.28
CA ALA A 501 -31.71 -32.50 14.14
C ALA A 501 -31.97 -33.96 14.48
N ASP A 502 -31.46 -34.45 15.62
CA ASP A 502 -31.66 -35.85 16.07
C ASP A 502 -33.11 -36.17 16.43
N ALA A 503 -33.81 -35.24 17.09
CA ALA A 503 -35.19 -35.48 17.54
C ALA A 503 -36.22 -35.35 16.43
N TYR A 504 -35.96 -34.51 15.41
CA TYR A 504 -36.98 -34.12 14.46
C TYR A 504 -36.57 -34.21 12.99
N ASP A 505 -35.36 -34.57 12.68
CA ASP A 505 -34.77 -34.52 11.33
C ASP A 505 -34.94 -33.16 10.64
N GLN A 506 -35.01 -32.08 11.42
CA GLN A 506 -35.25 -30.71 10.96
C GLN A 506 -34.83 -29.69 12.03
N VAL A 507 -34.17 -28.64 11.64
CA VAL A 507 -33.80 -27.52 12.50
C VAL A 507 -34.56 -26.27 12.09
N LEU A 508 -35.44 -25.75 12.98
CA LEU A 508 -36.25 -24.56 12.74
C LEU A 508 -35.58 -23.34 13.42
N ILE A 509 -35.24 -22.36 12.63
CA ILE A 509 -34.60 -21.13 13.08
C ILE A 509 -35.51 -19.94 12.85
N VAL A 510 -35.64 -19.07 13.84
CA VAL A 510 -36.35 -17.79 13.72
C VAL A 510 -35.32 -16.67 13.80
N ALA A 511 -35.25 -15.86 12.74
CA ALA A 511 -34.42 -14.68 12.75
C ALA A 511 -35.02 -13.63 13.71
N ASN A 512 -34.23 -13.18 14.69
CA ASN A 512 -34.64 -12.16 15.64
C ASN A 512 -33.69 -10.95 15.56
N GLU A 513 -34.25 -9.76 15.45
CA GLU A 513 -33.48 -8.53 15.59
C GLU A 513 -33.29 -8.29 17.09
N PRO A 514 -32.03 -8.21 17.59
CA PRO A 514 -31.81 -8.02 19.02
C PRO A 514 -32.22 -6.60 19.42
N ASP A 515 -33.39 -6.47 20.04
CA ASP A 515 -33.93 -5.22 20.56
C ASP A 515 -33.70 -5.14 22.08
N ASP A 516 -34.77 -5.27 22.90
CA ASP A 516 -34.62 -5.18 24.36
C ASP A 516 -34.28 -6.53 25.02
N GLY A 517 -34.43 -7.65 24.28
CA GLY A 517 -34.19 -9.03 24.75
C GLY A 517 -35.14 -9.48 25.84
N SER A 518 -36.34 -8.90 25.89
CA SER A 518 -37.37 -9.21 26.91
C SER A 518 -38.10 -10.53 26.64
N ALA A 519 -38.69 -11.12 27.70
CA ALA A 519 -39.52 -12.32 27.57
C ALA A 519 -40.76 -12.09 26.66
N SER A 520 -41.27 -10.85 26.64
CA SER A 520 -42.40 -10.44 25.80
C SER A 520 -42.00 -10.44 24.31
N GLU A 521 -40.82 -9.96 23.95
CA GLU A 521 -40.29 -9.95 22.60
C GLU A 521 -40.26 -11.37 22.01
N TYR A 522 -39.56 -12.30 22.67
CA TYR A 522 -39.51 -13.70 22.21
C TYR A 522 -40.89 -14.37 22.11
N LYS A 523 -41.78 -14.10 23.06
CA LYS A 523 -43.11 -14.65 23.06
C LYS A 523 -43.95 -14.12 21.90
N GLN A 524 -43.88 -12.82 21.66
CA GLN A 524 -44.55 -12.16 20.56
C GLN A 524 -44.06 -12.72 19.23
N LYS A 525 -42.74 -12.73 19.03
CA LYS A 525 -42.09 -13.19 17.80
C LYS A 525 -42.45 -14.65 17.45
N ILE A 526 -42.41 -15.57 18.44
CA ILE A 526 -42.83 -16.95 18.22
C ILE A 526 -44.30 -17.02 17.83
N SER A 527 -45.18 -16.20 18.46
CA SER A 527 -46.61 -16.26 18.18
C SER A 527 -46.96 -15.76 16.78
N GLU A 528 -46.26 -14.73 16.33
CA GLU A 528 -46.36 -14.17 14.98
C GLU A 528 -45.90 -15.17 13.94
N GLU A 529 -44.65 -15.68 14.07
CA GLU A 529 -44.13 -16.65 13.11
C GLU A 529 -44.93 -17.95 13.03
N ARG A 530 -45.47 -18.42 14.16
CA ARG A 530 -46.33 -19.59 14.15
C ARG A 530 -47.67 -19.36 13.45
N ARG A 531 -48.23 -18.16 13.61
CA ARG A 531 -49.51 -17.78 12.96
C ARG A 531 -49.33 -17.61 11.46
N ASP A 532 -48.26 -16.91 11.08
CA ASP A 532 -48.09 -16.41 9.72
C ASP A 532 -47.34 -17.43 8.83
N SER A 533 -46.40 -18.20 9.41
CA SER A 533 -45.65 -19.26 8.70
C SER A 533 -46.14 -20.69 8.96
N GLY A 534 -47.17 -20.88 9.78
CA GLY A 534 -47.78 -22.21 10.03
C GLY A 534 -46.89 -23.17 10.82
N ILE A 535 -45.91 -22.68 11.61
CA ILE A 535 -45.01 -23.51 12.43
C ILE A 535 -45.84 -24.22 13.50
N PRO A 536 -45.79 -25.57 13.63
CA PRO A 536 -46.58 -26.31 14.63
C PRO A 536 -46.27 -25.84 16.06
N SER A 537 -47.32 -25.65 16.87
CA SER A 537 -47.19 -25.09 18.23
C SER A 537 -46.32 -25.92 19.19
N ARG A 538 -46.16 -27.23 18.92
CA ARG A 538 -45.33 -28.14 19.73
C ARG A 538 -43.87 -28.26 19.25
N ARG A 539 -43.53 -27.68 18.10
CA ARG A 539 -42.17 -27.75 17.58
C ARG A 539 -41.28 -26.71 18.31
N PRO A 540 -40.14 -27.12 18.82
CA PRO A 540 -39.19 -26.17 19.32
C PRO A 540 -38.59 -25.32 18.18
N VAL A 541 -38.21 -24.11 18.49
CA VAL A 541 -37.50 -23.21 17.58
C VAL A 541 -36.23 -22.69 18.25
N ILE A 542 -35.26 -22.33 17.44
CA ILE A 542 -34.02 -21.70 17.89
C ILE A 542 -34.01 -20.28 17.32
N PHE A 543 -33.80 -19.28 18.15
CA PHE A 543 -33.62 -17.92 17.67
C PHE A 543 -32.19 -17.70 17.17
N LEU A 544 -32.05 -16.91 16.11
CA LEU A 544 -30.75 -16.45 15.60
C LEU A 544 -30.71 -14.94 15.67
N GLU A 545 -29.80 -14.41 16.50
CA GLU A 545 -29.57 -12.98 16.72
C GLU A 545 -28.20 -12.59 16.19
N VAL A 546 -28.18 -11.61 15.27
CA VAL A 546 -26.94 -11.05 14.73
C VAL A 546 -26.75 -9.64 15.27
N TYR A 547 -25.71 -9.43 16.08
CA TYR A 547 -25.37 -8.14 16.65
C TYR A 547 -24.49 -7.36 15.66
N PRO A 548 -24.95 -6.20 15.17
CA PRO A 548 -24.23 -5.47 14.14
C PRO A 548 -22.93 -4.87 14.69
N THR A 549 -21.85 -5.04 13.93
CA THR A 549 -20.53 -4.45 14.18
C THR A 549 -20.13 -3.56 13.00
N ASP A 550 -18.83 -3.35 12.77
CA ASP A 550 -18.32 -2.52 11.68
C ASP A 550 -18.60 -3.16 10.29
N SER A 551 -19.63 -2.68 9.62
CA SER A 551 -20.05 -3.13 8.28
C SER A 551 -19.04 -2.83 7.16
N SER A 552 -18.02 -2.04 7.43
CA SER A 552 -16.96 -1.73 6.46
C SER A 552 -16.01 -2.91 6.24
N ASN A 553 -15.92 -3.86 7.19
CA ASN A 553 -15.18 -5.10 7.03
C ASN A 553 -15.89 -6.02 6.03
N PHE A 554 -15.10 -6.77 5.25
CA PHE A 554 -15.65 -7.68 4.25
C PHE A 554 -15.48 -9.15 4.63
N GLU A 555 -14.34 -9.51 5.19
CA GLU A 555 -14.02 -10.87 5.66
C GLU A 555 -14.05 -10.89 7.18
N GLU A 556 -14.77 -11.85 7.78
CA GLU A 556 -14.95 -11.97 9.23
C GLU A 556 -14.88 -13.45 9.66
N ASP A 557 -14.34 -13.69 10.86
CA ASP A 557 -14.44 -14.96 11.55
C ASP A 557 -15.68 -14.91 12.46
N LEU A 558 -16.55 -15.88 12.34
CA LEU A 558 -17.82 -15.92 13.05
C LEU A 558 -17.74 -16.88 14.24
N GLU A 559 -18.01 -16.37 15.44
CA GLU A 559 -18.21 -17.16 16.65
C GLU A 559 -19.70 -17.17 17.00
N VAL A 560 -20.35 -18.33 16.90
CA VAL A 560 -21.75 -18.53 17.24
C VAL A 560 -21.83 -19.08 18.65
N ARG A 561 -22.50 -18.36 19.54
CA ARG A 561 -22.67 -18.72 20.95
C ARG A 561 -24.11 -19.15 21.23
N GLY A 562 -24.28 -20.30 21.86
CA GLY A 562 -25.58 -20.77 22.34
C GLY A 562 -25.87 -20.23 23.73
N VAL A 563 -27.00 -19.52 23.89
CA VAL A 563 -27.46 -19.03 25.18
C VAL A 563 -28.93 -19.35 25.40
N VAL A 564 -29.34 -19.48 26.65
CA VAL A 564 -30.74 -19.63 27.03
C VAL A 564 -31.24 -18.31 27.60
N ARG A 565 -32.25 -17.70 26.94
CA ARG A 565 -32.88 -16.46 27.40
C ARG A 565 -34.39 -16.69 27.60
N HIS A 566 -34.85 -16.41 28.80
CA HIS A 566 -36.27 -16.59 29.18
C HIS A 566 -36.86 -17.96 28.75
N GLY A 567 -36.04 -19.02 28.86
CA GLY A 567 -36.42 -20.36 28.44
C GLY A 567 -36.34 -20.67 26.94
N ASN A 568 -35.93 -19.70 26.13
CA ASN A 568 -35.73 -19.87 24.70
C ASN A 568 -34.24 -20.12 24.37
N ARG A 569 -33.98 -20.98 23.39
CA ARG A 569 -32.63 -21.24 22.86
C ARG A 569 -32.27 -20.17 21.82
N VAL A 570 -31.16 -19.50 22.00
CA VAL A 570 -30.74 -18.39 21.16
C VAL A 570 -29.32 -18.61 20.69
N LEU A 571 -29.09 -18.53 19.39
CA LEU A 571 -27.77 -18.45 18.77
C LEU A 571 -27.41 -16.98 18.59
N GLN A 572 -26.32 -16.56 19.21
CA GLN A 572 -25.85 -15.19 19.14
C GLN A 572 -24.55 -15.12 18.35
N VAL A 573 -24.46 -14.17 17.43
CA VAL A 573 -23.27 -13.93 16.63
C VAL A 573 -23.09 -12.43 16.41
N THR A 574 -21.84 -11.95 16.43
CA THR A 574 -21.48 -10.58 16.12
C THR A 574 -20.90 -10.48 14.73
N SER A 575 -21.42 -9.57 13.88
CA SER A 575 -20.91 -9.38 12.52
C SER A 575 -21.30 -8.03 11.92
N GLY A 576 -20.50 -7.57 10.94
CA GLY A 576 -20.79 -6.37 10.15
C GLY A 576 -21.81 -6.56 9.03
N ASN A 577 -22.30 -7.79 8.78
CA ASN A 577 -23.24 -8.08 7.68
C ASN A 577 -24.27 -9.14 8.04
N ILE A 578 -25.44 -8.70 8.41
CA ILE A 578 -26.52 -9.56 8.93
C ILE A 578 -26.93 -10.67 7.94
N PRO A 579 -27.36 -10.39 6.68
CA PRO A 579 -27.84 -11.44 5.79
C PRO A 579 -26.78 -12.49 5.45
N ASN A 580 -25.52 -12.05 5.27
CA ASN A 580 -24.43 -12.94 4.93
C ASN A 580 -24.04 -13.84 6.10
N THR A 581 -24.08 -13.31 7.31
CA THR A 581 -23.84 -14.06 8.55
C THR A 581 -24.90 -15.13 8.75
N ILE A 582 -26.16 -14.78 8.60
CA ILE A 582 -27.26 -15.73 8.68
C ILE A 582 -27.07 -16.86 7.66
N ALA A 583 -26.82 -16.52 6.39
CA ALA A 583 -26.58 -17.52 5.34
C ALA A 583 -25.41 -18.46 5.69
N THR A 584 -24.33 -17.91 6.23
CA THR A 584 -23.14 -18.68 6.60
C THR A 584 -23.41 -19.61 7.79
N VAL A 585 -24.11 -19.12 8.82
CA VAL A 585 -24.50 -19.93 9.99
C VAL A 585 -25.41 -21.07 9.59
N LEU A 586 -26.39 -20.83 8.70
CA LEU A 586 -27.28 -21.87 8.19
C LEU A 586 -26.52 -22.97 7.44
N LEU A 587 -25.55 -22.60 6.60
CA LEU A 587 -24.70 -23.57 5.91
C LEU A 587 -23.82 -24.37 6.89
N ALA A 588 -23.29 -23.71 7.94
CA ALA A 588 -22.51 -24.38 8.97
C ALA A 588 -23.36 -25.36 9.79
N ILE A 589 -24.60 -25.00 10.12
CA ILE A 589 -25.54 -25.89 10.81
C ILE A 589 -25.86 -27.11 9.93
N ARG A 590 -26.15 -26.90 8.65
CA ARG A 590 -26.36 -28.00 7.69
C ARG A 590 -25.18 -28.96 7.64
N ASP A 591 -23.96 -28.40 7.54
CA ASP A 591 -22.75 -29.23 7.42
C ASP A 591 -22.41 -29.95 8.72
N LEU A 592 -22.81 -29.42 9.87
CA LEU A 592 -22.66 -30.05 11.19
C LEU A 592 -23.70 -31.15 11.43
N THR A 593 -24.98 -30.90 11.12
CA THR A 593 -26.09 -31.79 11.43
C THR A 593 -26.43 -32.79 10.30
N GLY A 594 -25.98 -32.52 9.08
CA GLY A 594 -26.41 -33.23 7.87
C GLY A 594 -27.83 -32.91 7.40
N THR A 595 -28.58 -32.11 8.15
CA THR A 595 -29.98 -31.75 7.90
C THR A 595 -30.05 -30.30 7.38
N VAL A 596 -30.90 -30.06 6.37
CA VAL A 596 -31.10 -28.71 5.82
C VAL A 596 -31.97 -27.89 6.77
N PRO A 597 -31.47 -26.78 7.35
CA PRO A 597 -32.27 -25.96 8.25
C PRO A 597 -33.24 -25.04 7.50
N ASP A 598 -34.39 -24.77 8.15
CA ASP A 598 -35.35 -23.75 7.74
C ASP A 598 -35.17 -22.49 8.57
N ILE A 599 -35.22 -21.32 7.93
CA ILE A 599 -35.21 -20.04 8.62
C ILE A 599 -36.44 -19.21 8.28
N TYR A 600 -37.01 -18.57 9.30
CA TYR A 600 -38.20 -17.75 9.23
C TYR A 600 -37.86 -16.30 9.53
N PHE A 601 -38.35 -15.40 8.67
CA PHE A 601 -38.16 -13.97 8.76
C PHE A 601 -39.52 -13.27 8.75
N GLU A 602 -39.61 -12.20 9.48
CA GLU A 602 -40.70 -11.24 9.38
C GLU A 602 -40.60 -10.44 8.08
N TRP A 603 -41.75 -10.01 7.54
CA TRP A 603 -41.85 -9.17 6.37
C TRP A 603 -41.23 -7.79 6.65
N THR A 604 -40.30 -7.34 5.80
CA THR A 604 -39.68 -6.03 5.92
C THR A 604 -40.38 -5.04 5.00
N GLU A 605 -40.96 -3.98 5.58
CA GLU A 605 -41.54 -2.87 4.81
C GLU A 605 -40.47 -1.86 4.41
N GLY A 606 -40.60 -1.26 3.22
CA GLY A 606 -39.74 -0.18 2.79
C GLY A 606 -39.45 -0.11 1.28
N ASN A 607 -38.70 0.91 0.87
CA ASN A 607 -38.30 1.06 -0.53
C ASN A 607 -37.12 0.13 -0.84
N PRO A 608 -37.21 -0.80 -1.81
CA PRO A 608 -36.17 -1.77 -2.14
C PRO A 608 -34.81 -1.12 -2.47
N ILE A 609 -34.82 0.04 -3.15
CA ILE A 609 -33.57 0.76 -3.51
C ILE A 609 -32.90 1.30 -2.24
N SER A 610 -33.69 1.90 -1.33
CA SER A 610 -33.16 2.39 -0.05
C SER A 610 -32.60 1.25 0.80
N ASN A 611 -33.29 0.13 0.85
CA ASN A 611 -32.87 -1.07 1.58
C ASN A 611 -31.60 -1.69 0.99
N MET A 612 -31.43 -1.67 -0.34
CA MET A 612 -30.20 -2.11 -1.00
C MET A 612 -29.01 -1.21 -0.65
N PHE A 613 -29.19 0.11 -0.65
CA PHE A 613 -28.15 1.05 -0.19
C PHE A 613 -27.83 0.86 1.29
N LYS A 614 -28.84 0.69 2.13
CA LYS A 614 -28.68 0.38 3.55
C LYS A 614 -27.86 -0.90 3.74
N TYR A 615 -28.16 -1.95 2.97
CA TYR A 615 -27.39 -3.19 2.98
C TYR A 615 -25.91 -2.98 2.63
N LEU A 616 -25.62 -2.25 1.57
CA LEU A 616 -24.24 -2.01 1.12
C LEU A 616 -23.42 -1.20 2.12
N ILE A 617 -24.04 -0.24 2.83
CA ILE A 617 -23.39 0.70 3.73
C ILE A 617 -23.37 0.19 5.17
N THR A 618 -24.49 -0.27 5.69
CA THR A 618 -24.65 -0.63 7.11
C THR A 618 -24.68 -2.14 7.37
N GLY A 619 -24.72 -2.97 6.35
CA GLY A 619 -24.82 -4.43 6.48
C GLY A 619 -26.22 -4.94 6.86
N GLY A 620 -27.20 -4.03 7.02
CA GLY A 620 -28.63 -4.34 7.29
C GLY A 620 -29.48 -4.28 6.02
N GLY A 621 -30.71 -3.78 6.11
CA GLY A 621 -31.62 -3.64 4.98
C GLY A 621 -32.54 -4.86 4.82
N GLU A 622 -32.88 -5.26 3.61
CA GLU A 622 -33.74 -6.44 3.36
C GLU A 622 -32.98 -7.74 3.64
N VAL A 623 -33.16 -8.28 4.84
CA VAL A 623 -32.38 -9.44 5.32
C VAL A 623 -32.75 -10.72 4.58
N ALA A 624 -34.03 -11.05 4.45
CA ALA A 624 -34.48 -12.31 3.89
C ALA A 624 -34.17 -12.50 2.39
N PRO A 625 -34.50 -11.53 1.48
CA PRO A 625 -34.14 -11.65 0.06
C PRO A 625 -32.63 -11.73 -0.18
N VAL A 626 -31.84 -10.97 0.58
CA VAL A 626 -30.38 -10.98 0.47
C VAL A 626 -29.81 -12.31 0.97
N THR A 627 -30.27 -12.82 2.12
CA THR A 627 -29.89 -14.15 2.65
C THR A 627 -30.15 -15.24 1.61
N ARG A 628 -31.35 -15.24 1.01
CA ARG A 628 -31.74 -16.20 -0.03
C ARG A 628 -30.81 -16.14 -1.25
N GLU A 629 -30.42 -14.93 -1.71
CA GLU A 629 -29.51 -14.78 -2.85
C GLU A 629 -28.09 -15.22 -2.50
N VAL A 630 -27.60 -14.94 -1.29
CA VAL A 630 -26.30 -15.43 -0.80
C VAL A 630 -26.27 -16.95 -0.77
N LEU A 631 -27.32 -17.59 -0.20
CA LEU A 631 -27.46 -19.06 -0.18
C LEU A 631 -27.53 -19.65 -1.59
N ARG A 632 -28.25 -19.00 -2.52
CA ARG A 632 -28.37 -19.44 -3.90
C ARG A 632 -27.02 -19.45 -4.64
N ARG A 633 -26.16 -18.48 -4.33
CA ARG A 633 -24.81 -18.40 -4.93
C ARG A 633 -23.81 -19.33 -4.26
N ALA A 634 -23.96 -19.55 -2.95
CA ALA A 634 -23.05 -20.40 -2.19
C ALA A 634 -23.31 -21.89 -2.42
N GLU A 635 -24.61 -22.30 -2.53
CA GLU A 635 -25.02 -23.69 -2.74
C GLU A 635 -25.90 -23.80 -4.01
N SER A 636 -25.31 -24.43 -5.02
CA SER A 636 -25.97 -24.60 -6.33
C SER A 636 -27.06 -25.69 -6.30
N GLN A 637 -26.89 -26.72 -5.45
CA GLN A 637 -27.82 -27.81 -5.33
C GLN A 637 -29.02 -27.40 -4.45
N ARG A 638 -30.22 -27.32 -5.06
CA ARG A 638 -31.41 -26.87 -4.36
C ARG A 638 -31.78 -27.74 -3.14
N SER A 639 -31.55 -29.04 -3.23
CA SER A 639 -31.83 -30.00 -2.15
C SER A 639 -30.92 -29.85 -0.93
N ARG A 640 -29.80 -29.14 -1.05
CA ARG A 640 -28.86 -28.87 0.03
C ARG A 640 -28.89 -27.42 0.52
N ARG A 641 -29.75 -26.61 -0.09
CA ARG A 641 -29.82 -25.19 0.23
C ARG A 641 -30.81 -24.96 1.36
N PRO A 642 -30.41 -24.28 2.46
CA PRO A 642 -31.33 -23.85 3.51
C PRO A 642 -32.56 -23.12 2.96
N ASP A 643 -33.73 -23.45 3.47
CA ASP A 643 -34.99 -22.86 3.03
C ASP A 643 -35.26 -21.55 3.80
N VAL A 644 -35.63 -20.52 3.06
CA VAL A 644 -35.91 -19.16 3.58
C VAL A 644 -37.37 -18.86 3.44
N HIS A 645 -38.05 -18.72 4.56
CA HIS A 645 -39.48 -18.39 4.67
C HIS A 645 -39.63 -16.93 5.10
N VAL A 646 -40.63 -16.24 4.53
CA VAL A 646 -40.93 -14.84 4.86
C VAL A 646 -42.43 -14.78 5.08
N SER A 647 -42.87 -14.37 6.24
CA SER A 647 -44.24 -14.26 6.65
C SER A 647 -44.74 -12.84 6.78
#